data_cadc667ea1a02f0f000e3c96ea17181d
#
_entry.id   cadc667ea1a02f0f000e3c96ea17181d
#
_cell.length_a   1.000
_cell.length_b   1.000
_cell.length_c   1.000
_cell.angle_alpha   90.00
_cell.angle_beta   90.00
_cell.angle_gamma   90.00
#
_symmetry.space_group_name_H-M   'P 1'
#
loop_
_entity.id
_entity.type
_entity.pdbx_description
1 polymer ?
#
loop_
_entity_poly.entity_id
_entity_poly.type
_entity_poly.pdbx_seq_one_letter_code
_entity_poly.pdbx_strand_id
1 'polypeptide(L)'
;MKKNQIYKYLVFSLFWSLISLCLTVHAQENAKTNESARVTVHSVIVDERGKPLKNVVITDAKETMTVYTAEDGKFEINVKSNSSLFIETLGYEEKIISIQDNSIPESITLKKIPFYQGEKDDILFPAGISETKRNTIGAVDVIKGETLHSYPDILLSNMLQGKLSGLNVSMNAGGLASNPSSLSVRGNQRGGSNPIITIVDGMERPIDNLLPEEIESIEVLKDATAKIMYGARAANGVLLITTKKGEKLKQIIKIGVEYGYGQVTRTPEYLNAYEYALLYNQARQRDNLVPLYSSADIEGYQNSTGANDFRYPNVDFNDYFLKNSNNYRKLSLGFSGGDERAQYALITGYSGTDGLEKIGTKPEYNRLNVRGNLNVKINDLISGFIGLALQYDRTSRSNFDHNSVYQTISNTRPNEYPLIIDEGIIKSDTTGLPALGASFTNPDNLYGALQYGGYSRNQNLNGQTNFGLEFNLSKYLKGLSAKAYLSFDNSFFGIESLSTSAATYAQRYIKKTDGTDSLLLTQLKKTNLTDDVRLSNTFNQRTSGWFANVNYNIESEQHALKFDLSNIRLKQEFTGSSQDIKSVNYILRGNYVYGNKYIVEGDLSYMGSSKFTGDNKYQLFYAGGLGWILSEEDFFKTLAQEKINYFKIKTSLGLLGYDASTTYHLFQNRWLNNGVFQFNNGNNTNKIRLDVVGNPALRWEKSRQFNLGIEILAFNRKLATEINYFNELSFDQIEKADAVYTSLYGSLFPYTNLGKVVNQGVEIELRWTETTNGGLRYSIGGNMLYSKNKVLQANQINYPDDYRNIVNKPSDSMFGYVTEGIFGKDVQLDGHPLQTFGPYGNGDIAYQDLNNDGVINTLDRKTIGNAFPRFILGLDFNFSYKNWGLYILGTANLGVKSWLNNSYYWMRGENKYSIMALESYDPERNPNGKYPALTTTPGSNNYMNSDMWIENSSFFRLKNMEISYTIQNKYVGSFIKSTKIFCRGSNLFVLSKIKDLDPEALNAGILNYPVMRTLTAGVNISF
;
A
#
# COMPACT_ATOMS: atom_id res chain seq x y z
N MET A 1 22.08 2.49 30.39
CA MET A 1 21.86 3.94 30.41
C MET A 1 22.89 4.77 29.61
N LYS A 2 24.20 4.51 29.67
CA LYS A 2 25.20 5.34 28.98
C LYS A 2 25.25 5.23 27.43
N LYS A 3 24.89 4.12 26.82
CA LYS A 3 24.87 3.97 25.34
C LYS A 3 23.74 4.75 24.63
N ASN A 4 22.59 4.95 25.27
CA ASN A 4 21.49 5.73 24.69
C ASN A 4 21.73 7.24 24.68
N GLN A 5 22.64 7.73 25.51
CA GLN A 5 23.03 9.14 25.47
C GLN A 5 23.96 9.44 24.30
N ILE A 6 24.84 8.53 23.94
CA ILE A 6 25.79 8.72 22.82
C ILE A 6 25.04 8.81 21.48
N TYR A 7 24.00 8.00 21.27
CA TYR A 7 23.18 8.11 20.05
C TYR A 7 22.38 9.43 19.98
N LYS A 8 21.86 9.92 21.10
CA LYS A 8 21.20 11.23 21.14
C LYS A 8 22.18 12.37 20.81
N TYR A 9 23.40 12.31 21.29
CA TYR A 9 24.41 13.34 20.99
C TYR A 9 24.93 13.26 19.55
N LEU A 10 25.06 12.07 18.97
CA LEU A 10 25.47 11.88 17.56
C LEU A 10 24.39 12.43 16.58
N VAL A 11 23.13 12.12 16.82
CA VAL A 11 22.03 12.64 16.00
C VAL A 11 21.89 14.16 16.17
N PHE A 12 22.05 14.67 17.40
CA PHE A 12 21.98 16.09 17.69
C PHE A 12 23.19 16.85 17.13
N SER A 13 24.40 16.29 17.16
CA SER A 13 25.61 16.90 16.60
C SER A 13 25.59 16.91 15.06
N LEU A 14 25.07 15.85 14.42
CA LEU A 14 24.86 15.81 12.97
C LEU A 14 23.81 16.86 12.54
N PHE A 15 22.75 17.02 13.32
CA PHE A 15 21.71 18.01 13.08
C PHE A 15 22.24 19.44 13.20
N TRP A 16 23.05 19.73 14.24
CA TRP A 16 23.70 21.03 14.43
C TRP A 16 24.80 21.32 13.40
N SER A 17 25.56 20.30 12.98
CA SER A 17 26.56 20.49 11.93
C SER A 17 25.95 20.77 10.55
N LEU A 18 24.80 20.14 10.22
CA LEU A 18 24.03 20.45 9.01
C LEU A 18 23.44 21.87 9.05
N ILE A 19 22.89 22.29 10.20
CA ILE A 19 22.38 23.68 10.40
C ILE A 19 23.52 24.70 10.36
N SER A 20 24.67 24.40 10.95
CA SER A 20 25.82 25.32 10.90
C SER A 20 26.43 25.42 9.50
N LEU A 21 26.43 24.33 8.72
CA LEU A 21 26.83 24.37 7.31
C LEU A 21 25.90 25.24 6.45
N CYS A 22 24.59 25.20 6.69
CA CYS A 22 23.62 26.08 6.03
C CYS A 22 23.79 27.55 6.44
N LEU A 23 24.13 27.78 7.71
CA LEU A 23 24.33 29.14 8.22
C LEU A 23 25.67 29.77 7.81
N THR A 24 26.74 28.97 7.63
CA THR A 24 28.04 29.47 7.19
C THR A 24 28.08 29.83 5.71
N VAL A 25 27.23 29.20 4.86
CA VAL A 25 27.10 29.61 3.46
C VAL A 25 26.47 31.00 3.32
N HIS A 26 25.62 31.40 4.26
CA HIS A 26 25.04 32.77 4.27
C HIS A 26 25.97 33.88 4.85
N ALA A 27 26.97 33.51 5.62
CA ALA A 27 27.85 34.48 6.28
C ALA A 27 29.00 34.99 5.42
N GLN A 28 29.28 34.35 4.28
CA GLN A 28 30.39 34.77 3.38
C GLN A 28 30.00 35.75 2.27
N GLU A 29 28.70 36.01 2.07
CA GLU A 29 28.25 36.94 1.01
C GLU A 29 28.17 38.44 1.41
N ASN A 30 28.39 38.77 2.68
CA ASN A 30 28.25 40.16 3.18
C ASN A 30 29.52 41.02 3.11
N ALA A 31 30.46 40.71 2.24
CA ALA A 31 31.65 41.53 2.05
C ALA A 31 31.95 41.83 0.56
N LYS A 32 31.12 42.66 -0.05
CA LYS A 32 31.43 43.63 -1.09
C LYS A 32 30.12 44.19 -1.67
N THR A 33 29.59 45.24 -1.02
CA THR A 33 28.50 46.04 -1.58
C THR A 33 29.09 47.00 -2.59
N ASN A 34 29.06 46.66 -3.86
CA ASN A 34 28.92 47.66 -4.91
C ASN A 34 27.44 48.04 -4.93
N GLU A 35 27.09 49.27 -4.66
CA GLU A 35 25.76 49.84 -4.88
C GLU A 35 25.38 49.70 -6.36
N SER A 36 24.70 48.60 -6.72
CA SER A 36 24.08 48.47 -8.03
C SER A 36 22.92 49.45 -8.12
N ALA A 37 22.87 50.25 -9.19
CA ALA A 37 21.81 51.21 -9.45
C ALA A 37 20.44 50.54 -9.34
N ARG A 38 19.51 51.18 -8.66
CA ARG A 38 18.11 50.74 -8.58
C ARG A 38 17.34 51.31 -9.76
N VAL A 39 16.41 50.52 -10.24
CA VAL A 39 15.55 50.81 -11.36
C VAL A 39 14.11 50.56 -10.98
N THR A 40 13.27 51.52 -11.29
CA THR A 40 11.82 51.35 -11.16
C THR A 40 11.27 50.80 -12.47
N VAL A 41 10.63 49.63 -12.40
CA VAL A 41 10.02 48.96 -13.57
C VAL A 41 8.51 48.90 -13.39
N HIS A 42 7.77 49.09 -14.48
CA HIS A 42 6.32 49.01 -14.53
C HIS A 42 5.87 48.05 -15.63
N SER A 43 4.78 47.33 -15.42
CA SER A 43 4.15 46.47 -16.42
C SER A 43 2.69 46.18 -16.06
N VAL A 44 1.98 45.61 -17.01
CA VAL A 44 0.61 45.13 -16.81
C VAL A 44 0.59 43.60 -16.87
N ILE A 45 0.00 42.95 -15.91
CA ILE A 45 -0.20 41.51 -15.93
C ILE A 45 -1.58 41.16 -16.44
N VAL A 46 -1.64 40.33 -17.49
CA VAL A 46 -2.86 39.93 -18.15
C VAL A 46 -2.96 38.41 -18.27
N ASP A 47 -4.17 37.89 -18.43
CA ASP A 47 -4.38 36.49 -18.80
C ASP A 47 -4.20 36.26 -20.31
N GLU A 48 -4.29 35.02 -20.77
CA GLU A 48 -4.16 34.63 -22.20
C GLU A 48 -5.19 35.28 -23.13
N ARG A 49 -6.23 35.89 -22.56
CA ARG A 49 -7.28 36.63 -23.29
C ARG A 49 -7.07 38.14 -23.24
N GLY A 50 -5.95 38.58 -22.68
CA GLY A 50 -5.63 40.01 -22.51
C GLY A 50 -6.39 40.68 -21.35
N LYS A 51 -7.10 39.92 -20.48
CA LYS A 51 -7.82 40.48 -19.34
C LYS A 51 -6.84 40.78 -18.21
N PRO A 52 -6.86 41.99 -17.64
CA PRO A 52 -6.01 42.36 -16.51
C PRO A 52 -6.22 41.46 -15.29
N LEU A 53 -5.13 41.05 -14.64
CA LEU A 53 -5.12 40.23 -13.44
C LEU A 53 -4.75 41.07 -12.22
N LYS A 54 -5.71 41.19 -11.29
CA LYS A 54 -5.52 41.91 -10.02
C LYS A 54 -4.94 41.02 -8.93
N ASN A 55 -4.26 41.62 -7.96
CA ASN A 55 -3.66 40.95 -6.80
C ASN A 55 -2.65 39.83 -7.19
N VAL A 56 -2.01 39.95 -8.34
CA VAL A 56 -0.87 39.12 -8.69
C VAL A 56 0.30 39.53 -7.83
N VAL A 57 1.00 38.58 -7.27
CA VAL A 57 2.18 38.79 -6.44
C VAL A 57 3.41 38.93 -7.33
N ILE A 58 4.17 39.99 -7.17
CA ILE A 58 5.44 40.22 -7.86
C ILE A 58 6.52 40.37 -6.79
N THR A 59 7.51 39.49 -6.80
CA THR A 59 8.59 39.48 -5.79
C THR A 59 9.94 39.62 -6.50
N ASP A 60 10.80 40.51 -6.04
CA ASP A 60 12.19 40.57 -6.47
C ASP A 60 12.99 39.39 -5.90
N ALA A 61 13.66 38.63 -6.77
CA ALA A 61 14.45 37.45 -6.42
C ALA A 61 15.62 37.75 -5.45
N LYS A 62 16.18 38.98 -5.47
CA LYS A 62 17.36 39.34 -4.67
C LYS A 62 17.05 40.04 -3.34
N GLU A 63 15.99 40.82 -3.29
CA GLU A 63 15.67 41.68 -2.13
C GLU A 63 14.41 41.28 -1.41
N THR A 64 13.70 40.26 -1.87
CA THR A 64 12.41 39.83 -1.30
C THR A 64 11.35 40.93 -1.20
N MET A 65 11.53 42.03 -1.97
CA MET A 65 10.56 43.10 -2.07
C MET A 65 9.34 42.58 -2.85
N THR A 66 8.15 42.75 -2.30
CA THR A 66 6.93 42.22 -2.90
C THR A 66 5.93 43.35 -3.15
N VAL A 67 5.35 43.39 -4.35
CA VAL A 67 4.26 44.30 -4.74
C VAL A 67 3.11 43.49 -5.33
N TYR A 68 1.93 44.12 -5.45
CA TYR A 68 0.71 43.51 -5.98
C TYR A 68 0.18 44.32 -7.15
N THR A 69 -0.38 43.62 -8.15
CA THR A 69 -1.09 44.31 -9.23
C THR A 69 -2.38 44.96 -8.73
N ALA A 70 -2.65 46.17 -9.23
CA ALA A 70 -3.88 46.91 -9.06
C ALA A 70 -5.06 46.25 -9.81
N GLU A 71 -6.25 46.82 -9.78
CA GLU A 71 -7.44 46.30 -10.46
C GLU A 71 -7.31 46.23 -11.98
N ASP A 72 -6.51 47.14 -12.54
CA ASP A 72 -6.18 47.23 -13.96
C ASP A 72 -4.96 46.36 -14.37
N GLY A 73 -4.48 45.50 -13.46
CA GLY A 73 -3.37 44.61 -13.66
C GLY A 73 -1.97 45.29 -13.61
N LYS A 74 -1.91 46.62 -13.36
CA LYS A 74 -0.64 47.34 -13.31
C LYS A 74 0.10 47.14 -12.01
N PHE A 75 1.40 47.12 -12.07
CA PHE A 75 2.31 47.16 -10.92
C PHE A 75 3.53 48.04 -11.18
N GLU A 76 4.12 48.51 -10.12
CA GLU A 76 5.38 49.22 -10.10
C GLU A 76 6.27 48.64 -8.99
N ILE A 77 7.53 48.35 -9.29
CA ILE A 77 8.49 47.82 -8.34
C ILE A 77 9.88 48.43 -8.55
N ASN A 78 10.52 48.80 -7.45
CA ASN A 78 11.87 49.39 -7.46
C ASN A 78 12.90 48.33 -7.05
N VAL A 79 13.71 47.84 -8.00
CA VAL A 79 14.61 46.70 -7.83
C VAL A 79 16.02 47.02 -8.30
N LYS A 80 16.98 46.20 -7.92
CA LYS A 80 18.36 46.31 -8.42
C LYS A 80 18.43 46.01 -9.91
N SER A 81 19.24 46.73 -10.61
CA SER A 81 19.61 46.44 -12.01
C SER A 81 20.08 45.00 -12.13
N ASN A 82 19.62 44.26 -13.17
CA ASN A 82 19.88 42.84 -13.40
C ASN A 82 19.26 41.91 -12.34
N SER A 83 18.17 42.31 -11.70
CA SER A 83 17.34 41.43 -10.86
C SER A 83 16.35 40.61 -11.68
N SER A 84 15.72 39.61 -11.09
CA SER A 84 14.63 38.85 -11.70
C SER A 84 13.36 38.98 -10.86
N LEU A 85 12.22 39.17 -11.50
CA LEU A 85 10.91 39.27 -10.89
C LEU A 85 10.21 37.91 -10.95
N PHE A 86 9.76 37.45 -9.81
CA PHE A 86 8.83 36.33 -9.69
C PHE A 86 7.41 36.85 -9.73
N ILE A 87 6.61 36.26 -10.57
CA ILE A 87 5.20 36.64 -10.77
C ILE A 87 4.36 35.40 -10.51
N GLU A 88 3.55 35.47 -9.46
CA GLU A 88 2.71 34.35 -9.07
C GLU A 88 1.29 34.82 -8.70
N THR A 89 0.30 33.99 -9.07
CA THR A 89 -1.08 34.15 -8.61
C THR A 89 -1.82 32.84 -8.68
N LEU A 90 -2.79 32.66 -7.82
CA LEU A 90 -3.55 31.41 -7.73
C LEU A 90 -4.24 31.05 -9.07
N GLY A 91 -3.97 29.86 -9.59
CA GLY A 91 -4.56 29.35 -10.82
C GLY A 91 -3.85 29.73 -12.11
N TYR A 92 -2.69 30.35 -12.04
CA TYR A 92 -1.83 30.69 -13.20
C TYR A 92 -0.42 30.11 -13.00
N GLU A 93 0.24 29.80 -14.11
CA GLU A 93 1.65 29.39 -14.12
C GLU A 93 2.52 30.53 -13.59
N GLU A 94 3.45 30.21 -12.72
CA GLU A 94 4.44 31.16 -12.23
C GLU A 94 5.33 31.61 -13.41
N LYS A 95 5.72 32.87 -13.41
CA LYS A 95 6.58 33.42 -14.45
C LYS A 95 7.75 34.18 -13.85
N ILE A 96 8.94 33.90 -14.37
CA ILE A 96 10.15 34.63 -14.01
C ILE A 96 10.51 35.55 -15.16
N ILE A 97 10.74 36.82 -14.85
CA ILE A 97 11.20 37.83 -15.84
C ILE A 97 12.49 38.45 -15.36
N SER A 98 13.55 38.29 -16.14
CA SER A 98 14.83 38.97 -15.88
C SER A 98 14.75 40.39 -16.41
N ILE A 99 15.20 41.34 -15.61
CA ILE A 99 15.30 42.73 -15.99
C ILE A 99 16.54 42.88 -16.87
N GLN A 100 16.33 43.21 -18.14
CA GLN A 100 17.39 43.42 -19.12
C GLN A 100 17.36 44.88 -19.53
N ASP A 101 18.53 45.51 -19.61
CA ASP A 101 18.68 46.93 -19.96
C ASP A 101 17.73 47.87 -19.19
N ASN A 102 17.54 47.57 -17.92
CA ASN A 102 16.68 48.31 -17.01
C ASN A 102 15.19 48.36 -17.38
N SER A 103 14.72 47.40 -18.18
CA SER A 103 13.34 47.33 -18.67
C SER A 103 12.77 45.92 -18.57
N ILE A 104 11.44 45.83 -18.56
CA ILE A 104 10.66 44.59 -18.69
C ILE A 104 9.58 44.78 -19.74
N PRO A 105 8.94 43.72 -20.28
CA PRO A 105 7.85 43.85 -21.25
C PRO A 105 6.73 44.75 -20.72
N GLU A 106 6.16 45.61 -21.54
CA GLU A 106 5.03 46.48 -21.21
C GLU A 106 3.78 45.68 -20.70
N SER A 107 3.64 44.45 -21.19
CA SER A 107 2.60 43.51 -20.79
C SER A 107 3.16 42.09 -20.56
N ILE A 108 2.78 41.49 -19.48
CA ILE A 108 3.18 40.14 -19.07
C ILE A 108 1.96 39.25 -19.07
N THR A 109 1.92 38.29 -19.98
CA THR A 109 0.83 37.31 -20.03
C THR A 109 1.13 36.13 -19.11
N LEU A 110 0.22 35.84 -18.18
CA LEU A 110 0.24 34.62 -17.38
C LEU A 110 -0.70 33.58 -18.01
N LYS A 111 -0.22 32.36 -18.09
CA LYS A 111 -1.00 31.22 -18.56
C LYS A 111 -1.75 30.62 -17.37
N LYS A 112 -3.00 30.25 -17.57
CA LYS A 112 -3.71 29.47 -16.57
C LYS A 112 -3.05 28.11 -16.40
N ILE A 113 -2.83 27.70 -15.16
CA ILE A 113 -2.38 26.34 -14.87
C ILE A 113 -3.51 25.41 -15.32
N PRO A 114 -3.34 24.58 -16.35
CA PRO A 114 -4.30 23.56 -16.69
C PRO A 114 -4.34 22.54 -15.55
N PHE A 115 -5.50 22.01 -15.19
CA PHE A 115 -5.62 20.91 -14.21
C PHE A 115 -4.94 19.64 -14.73
N TYR A 116 -4.73 19.56 -16.03
CA TYR A 116 -4.09 18.45 -16.71
C TYR A 116 -3.22 19.01 -17.84
N GLN A 117 -1.91 18.79 -17.75
CA GLN A 117 -0.97 19.20 -18.80
C GLN A 117 -0.86 18.14 -19.90
N GLY A 118 -1.26 16.90 -19.60
CA GLY A 118 -1.38 15.83 -20.58
C GLY A 118 -0.07 15.47 -21.26
N GLU A 119 -0.02 15.73 -22.56
CA GLU A 119 1.11 15.40 -23.41
C GLU A 119 2.45 16.08 -23.07
N LYS A 120 2.41 17.17 -22.27
CA LYS A 120 3.60 17.96 -21.90
C LYS A 120 4.21 17.54 -20.58
N ASP A 121 3.58 16.60 -19.85
CA ASP A 121 4.16 16.10 -18.62
C ASP A 121 5.43 15.32 -18.91
N ASP A 122 6.50 15.65 -18.17
CA ASP A 122 7.75 14.91 -18.23
C ASP A 122 7.63 13.61 -17.46
N ILE A 123 8.05 12.52 -18.08
CA ILE A 123 8.20 11.20 -17.47
C ILE A 123 9.68 11.01 -17.18
N LEU A 124 10.01 10.73 -15.92
CA LEU A 124 11.37 10.54 -15.48
C LEU A 124 11.71 9.04 -15.46
N PHE A 125 12.60 8.63 -16.35
CA PHE A 125 13.13 7.27 -16.42
C PHE A 125 14.39 7.09 -15.55
N PRO A 126 14.93 5.85 -15.42
CA PRO A 126 16.15 5.60 -14.65
C PRO A 126 17.29 6.50 -15.07
N ALA A 127 18.19 6.80 -14.14
CA ALA A 127 19.35 7.64 -14.36
C ALA A 127 19.03 9.11 -14.72
N GLY A 128 17.76 9.57 -14.55
CA GLY A 128 17.37 10.95 -14.81
C GLY A 128 17.08 11.26 -16.27
N ILE A 129 16.82 10.24 -17.09
CA ILE A 129 16.31 10.40 -18.43
C ILE A 129 14.91 11.00 -18.34
N SER A 130 14.67 12.13 -19.00
CA SER A 130 13.36 12.77 -19.10
C SER A 130 12.83 12.66 -20.51
N GLU A 131 11.55 12.29 -20.63
CA GLU A 131 10.82 12.28 -21.90
C GLU A 131 9.42 12.85 -21.70
N THR A 132 8.94 13.66 -22.64
CA THR A 132 7.56 14.14 -22.58
C THR A 132 6.58 12.99 -22.84
N LYS A 133 5.42 13.02 -22.20
CA LYS A 133 4.35 12.05 -22.47
C LYS A 133 3.97 12.02 -23.95
N ARG A 134 4.08 13.15 -24.64
CA ARG A 134 3.87 13.27 -26.09
C ARG A 134 4.76 12.30 -26.89
N ASN A 135 6.04 12.20 -26.55
CA ASN A 135 7.03 11.41 -27.27
C ASN A 135 7.17 9.98 -26.71
N THR A 136 6.53 9.68 -25.58
CA THR A 136 6.57 8.36 -24.95
C THR A 136 5.55 7.44 -25.61
N ILE A 137 5.97 6.24 -26.01
CA ILE A 137 5.10 5.17 -26.54
C ILE A 137 4.50 4.37 -25.40
N GLY A 138 5.26 4.17 -24.34
CA GLY A 138 4.85 3.39 -23.17
C GLY A 138 3.53 3.87 -22.53
N ALA A 139 2.77 2.90 -22.00
CA ALA A 139 1.60 3.20 -21.21
C ALA A 139 2.04 3.65 -19.80
N VAL A 140 1.94 4.93 -19.53
CA VAL A 140 2.36 5.57 -18.27
C VAL A 140 1.26 6.48 -17.76
N ASP A 141 0.98 6.41 -16.47
CA ASP A 141 0.11 7.36 -15.78
C ASP A 141 0.89 8.07 -14.67
N VAL A 142 0.61 9.37 -14.48
CA VAL A 142 1.39 10.28 -13.62
C VAL A 142 0.48 11.05 -12.69
N ILE A 143 0.83 11.09 -11.40
CA ILE A 143 0.23 12.02 -10.45
C ILE A 143 1.31 12.86 -9.75
N LYS A 144 0.99 14.10 -9.46
CA LYS A 144 1.85 15.00 -8.67
C LYS A 144 1.72 14.70 -7.17
N GLY A 145 2.81 14.81 -6.43
CA GLY A 145 2.83 14.57 -4.99
C GLY A 145 1.80 15.40 -4.21
N GLU A 146 1.46 16.59 -4.68
CA GLU A 146 0.47 17.45 -4.04
C GLU A 146 -0.94 16.84 -3.98
N THR A 147 -1.31 15.98 -4.93
CA THR A 147 -2.61 15.31 -4.94
C THR A 147 -2.75 14.25 -3.83
N LEU A 148 -1.62 13.82 -3.24
CA LEU A 148 -1.60 12.84 -2.15
C LEU A 148 -1.87 13.48 -0.79
N HIS A 149 -1.61 14.78 -0.64
CA HIS A 149 -1.76 15.49 0.62
C HIS A 149 -3.20 15.53 1.14
N SER A 150 -4.18 15.24 0.28
CA SER A 150 -5.59 15.26 0.68
C SER A 150 -6.04 14.02 1.47
N TYR A 151 -5.22 12.97 1.60
CA TYR A 151 -5.59 11.72 2.26
C TYR A 151 -4.86 11.55 3.60
N PRO A 152 -5.59 11.47 4.74
CA PRO A 152 -4.99 11.31 6.05
C PRO A 152 -4.68 9.83 6.34
N ASP A 153 -3.47 9.41 6.05
CA ASP A 153 -2.92 8.10 6.40
C ASP A 153 -1.42 8.23 6.72
N ILE A 154 -0.85 7.24 7.37
CA ILE A 154 0.59 7.16 7.63
C ILE A 154 1.30 6.42 6.49
N LEU A 155 0.62 5.45 5.87
CA LEU A 155 1.17 4.61 4.82
C LEU A 155 0.81 5.18 3.45
N LEU A 156 1.84 5.46 2.66
CA LEU A 156 1.67 6.09 1.35
C LEU A 156 0.94 5.17 0.35
N SER A 157 1.15 3.84 0.45
CA SER A 157 0.47 2.86 -0.39
C SER A 157 -1.05 2.97 -0.30
N ASN A 158 -1.61 3.26 0.90
CA ASN A 158 -3.04 3.41 1.13
C ASN A 158 -3.63 4.66 0.44
N MET A 159 -2.78 5.67 0.20
CA MET A 159 -3.19 6.94 -0.41
C MET A 159 -3.37 6.87 -1.93
N LEU A 160 -2.90 5.79 -2.57
CA LEU A 160 -2.91 5.64 -4.03
C LEU A 160 -4.20 5.05 -4.59
N GLN A 161 -5.08 4.48 -3.73
CA GLN A 161 -6.30 3.79 -4.18
C GLN A 161 -7.20 4.71 -5.02
N GLY A 162 -7.50 4.28 -6.24
CA GLY A 162 -8.38 4.98 -7.19
C GLY A 162 -7.76 6.20 -7.89
N LYS A 163 -6.48 6.51 -7.67
CA LYS A 163 -5.85 7.73 -8.22
C LYS A 163 -5.10 7.51 -9.54
N LEU A 164 -4.61 6.30 -9.81
CA LEU A 164 -3.77 5.98 -10.97
C LEU A 164 -4.44 4.90 -11.81
N SER A 165 -4.54 5.14 -13.10
CA SER A 165 -5.11 4.21 -14.07
C SER A 165 -4.24 2.94 -14.17
N GLY A 166 -4.89 1.76 -14.13
CA GLY A 166 -4.21 0.47 -14.21
C GLY A 166 -3.53 0.01 -12.92
N LEU A 167 -3.47 0.85 -11.88
CA LEU A 167 -2.97 0.47 -10.56
C LEU A 167 -4.12 -0.03 -9.68
N ASN A 168 -4.05 -1.29 -9.29
CA ASN A 168 -4.91 -1.84 -8.26
C ASN A 168 -4.24 -1.68 -6.90
N VAL A 169 -4.96 -1.09 -5.97
CA VAL A 169 -4.56 -0.91 -4.57
C VAL A 169 -5.61 -1.57 -3.70
N SER A 170 -5.25 -2.68 -3.07
CA SER A 170 -6.14 -3.43 -2.18
C SER A 170 -5.72 -3.22 -0.74
N MET A 171 -6.65 -2.76 0.10
CA MET A 171 -6.39 -2.58 1.53
C MET A 171 -6.21 -3.95 2.19
N ASN A 172 -5.17 -4.06 3.00
CA ASN A 172 -4.94 -5.24 3.82
C ASN A 172 -5.42 -5.00 5.25
N ALA A 173 -6.00 -6.01 5.86
CA ALA A 173 -6.12 -6.05 7.31
C ALA A 173 -4.74 -6.29 7.93
N GLY A 174 -4.39 -5.54 8.97
CA GLY A 174 -3.07 -5.64 9.60
C GLY A 174 -3.06 -5.05 11.00
N GLY A 175 -1.88 -4.77 11.53
CA GLY A 175 -1.70 -4.11 12.82
C GLY A 175 -1.74 -2.58 12.71
N LEU A 176 -1.56 -1.92 13.85
CA LEU A 176 -1.50 -0.46 13.95
C LEU A 176 -0.38 0.09 13.07
N ALA A 177 -0.74 0.88 12.04
CA ALA A 177 0.18 1.45 11.04
C ALA A 177 1.14 0.40 10.40
N SER A 178 0.72 -0.87 10.35
CA SER A 178 1.47 -1.97 9.73
C SER A 178 0.60 -2.78 8.77
N ASN A 179 -0.28 -2.10 8.03
CA ASN A 179 -1.21 -2.66 7.06
C ASN A 179 -1.05 -2.01 5.68
N PRO A 180 0.14 -2.09 5.05
CA PRO A 180 0.35 -1.53 3.72
C PRO A 180 -0.60 -2.19 2.72
N SER A 181 -1.14 -1.38 1.81
CA SER A 181 -1.95 -1.92 0.71
C SER A 181 -1.12 -2.80 -0.21
N SER A 182 -1.73 -3.85 -0.71
CA SER A 182 -1.17 -4.65 -1.80
C SER A 182 -1.33 -3.91 -3.12
N LEU A 183 -0.21 -3.76 -3.84
CA LEU A 183 -0.17 -3.05 -5.11
C LEU A 183 0.01 -4.04 -6.26
N SER A 184 -0.79 -3.92 -7.31
CA SER A 184 -0.62 -4.66 -8.56
C SER A 184 -0.99 -3.79 -9.76
N VAL A 185 -0.35 -4.02 -10.91
CA VAL A 185 -0.64 -3.30 -12.16
C VAL A 185 -1.41 -4.24 -13.08
N ARG A 186 -2.48 -3.73 -13.71
CA ARG A 186 -3.30 -4.47 -14.68
C ARG A 186 -3.92 -5.77 -14.14
N GLY A 187 -4.13 -5.86 -12.82
CA GLY A 187 -4.78 -6.99 -12.21
C GLY A 187 -3.85 -8.17 -11.88
N ASN A 188 -4.37 -9.39 -11.92
CA ASN A 188 -3.64 -10.60 -11.57
C ASN A 188 -2.97 -11.22 -12.81
N GLN A 189 -1.71 -10.86 -13.07
CA GLN A 189 -0.99 -11.24 -14.30
C GLN A 189 -0.45 -12.67 -14.31
N ARG A 190 -0.18 -13.26 -13.12
CA ARG A 190 0.63 -14.49 -13.04
C ARG A 190 -0.01 -15.62 -12.25
N GLY A 191 -1.09 -15.34 -11.53
CA GLY A 191 -1.60 -16.24 -10.50
C GLY A 191 -0.79 -16.11 -9.19
N GLY A 192 -1.46 -16.02 -8.07
CA GLY A 192 -0.82 -15.78 -6.77
C GLY A 192 -0.35 -14.33 -6.58
N SER A 193 0.76 -14.13 -5.87
CA SER A 193 1.31 -12.78 -5.60
C SER A 193 1.97 -12.20 -6.85
N ASN A 194 1.58 -10.97 -7.20
CA ASN A 194 2.14 -10.22 -8.33
C ASN A 194 2.75 -8.89 -7.85
N PRO A 195 3.81 -8.91 -7.03
CA PRO A 195 4.39 -7.69 -6.51
C PRO A 195 4.95 -6.85 -7.65
N ILE A 196 4.65 -5.57 -7.60
CA ILE A 196 5.31 -4.55 -8.43
C ILE A 196 6.55 -4.05 -7.70
N ILE A 197 7.48 -3.46 -8.45
CA ILE A 197 8.61 -2.79 -7.83
C ILE A 197 8.32 -1.30 -7.65
N THR A 198 8.79 -0.75 -6.54
CA THR A 198 8.78 0.69 -6.30
C THR A 198 10.20 1.22 -6.42
N ILE A 199 10.40 2.18 -7.31
CA ILE A 199 11.69 2.83 -7.56
C ILE A 199 11.61 4.26 -7.04
N VAL A 200 12.42 4.60 -6.06
CA VAL A 200 12.51 5.95 -5.49
C VAL A 200 13.86 6.54 -5.82
N ASP A 201 13.88 7.61 -6.62
CA ASP A 201 15.10 8.27 -7.10
C ASP A 201 16.11 7.28 -7.72
N GLY A 202 15.59 6.34 -8.51
CA GLY A 202 16.39 5.35 -9.26
C GLY A 202 16.74 4.07 -8.49
N MET A 203 16.33 3.91 -7.22
CA MET A 203 16.63 2.75 -6.39
C MET A 203 15.36 2.05 -5.94
N GLU A 204 15.37 0.71 -5.89
CA GLU A 204 14.25 -0.06 -5.34
C GLU A 204 14.14 0.14 -3.83
N ARG A 205 13.07 0.80 -3.39
CA ARG A 205 12.78 1.17 -2.00
C ARG A 205 11.30 1.00 -1.69
N PRO A 206 10.93 0.61 -0.46
CA PRO A 206 9.53 0.54 -0.05
C PRO A 206 8.85 1.92 -0.13
N ILE A 207 7.66 1.96 -0.75
CA ILE A 207 6.87 3.20 -0.89
C ILE A 207 6.48 3.78 0.47
N ASP A 208 6.18 2.93 1.44
CA ASP A 208 5.70 3.36 2.76
C ASP A 208 6.78 3.96 3.66
N ASN A 209 8.03 4.03 3.17
CA ASN A 209 9.10 4.78 3.83
C ASN A 209 9.05 6.29 3.53
N LEU A 210 8.15 6.73 2.67
CA LEU A 210 8.02 8.11 2.22
C LEU A 210 6.85 8.83 2.88
N LEU A 211 6.99 10.14 3.03
CA LEU A 211 5.88 11.06 3.29
C LEU A 211 5.38 11.70 1.98
N PRO A 212 4.09 12.01 1.86
CA PRO A 212 3.56 12.74 0.69
C PRO A 212 4.32 14.03 0.39
N GLU A 213 4.76 14.74 1.44
CA GLU A 213 5.49 16.00 1.33
C GLU A 213 6.86 15.86 0.64
N GLU A 214 7.46 14.66 0.68
CA GLU A 214 8.75 14.37 0.04
C GLU A 214 8.62 14.19 -1.47
N ILE A 215 7.40 13.96 -2.00
CA ILE A 215 7.15 13.48 -3.36
C ILE A 215 6.91 14.65 -4.31
N GLU A 216 7.60 14.60 -5.46
CA GLU A 216 7.34 15.46 -6.62
C GLU A 216 6.30 14.82 -7.54
N SER A 217 6.55 13.56 -7.96
CA SER A 217 5.64 12.78 -8.82
C SER A 217 5.66 11.30 -8.49
N ILE A 218 4.57 10.63 -8.83
CA ILE A 218 4.46 9.18 -8.86
C ILE A 218 3.98 8.78 -10.25
N GLU A 219 4.67 7.83 -10.86
CA GLU A 219 4.40 7.33 -12.20
C GLU A 219 4.21 5.81 -12.15
N VAL A 220 3.17 5.31 -12.82
CA VAL A 220 2.93 3.88 -13.00
C VAL A 220 3.31 3.48 -14.41
N LEU A 221 4.33 2.63 -14.54
CA LEU A 221 4.80 2.10 -15.80
C LEU A 221 4.17 0.74 -16.05
N LYS A 222 3.43 0.60 -17.16
CA LYS A 222 2.48 -0.49 -17.33
C LYS A 222 2.84 -1.50 -18.42
N ASP A 223 3.53 -1.09 -19.47
CA ASP A 223 3.87 -1.94 -20.63
C ASP A 223 5.37 -2.20 -20.80
N ALA A 224 5.73 -2.97 -21.80
CA ALA A 224 7.11 -3.44 -21.98
C ALA A 224 8.12 -2.32 -22.20
N THR A 225 7.84 -1.33 -23.06
CA THR A 225 8.76 -0.23 -23.38
C THR A 225 9.01 0.64 -22.16
N ALA A 226 7.97 0.90 -21.34
CA ALA A 226 8.12 1.66 -20.12
C ALA A 226 8.91 0.92 -19.02
N LYS A 227 8.79 -0.41 -18.94
CA LYS A 227 9.32 -1.23 -17.83
C LYS A 227 10.71 -1.82 -18.06
N ILE A 228 11.11 -2.05 -19.30
CA ILE A 228 12.31 -2.85 -19.63
C ILE A 228 13.60 -2.31 -19.02
N MET A 229 13.65 -1.01 -18.76
CA MET A 229 14.83 -0.34 -18.20
C MET A 229 15.03 -0.62 -16.71
N TYR A 230 14.01 -1.16 -15.99
CA TYR A 230 14.05 -1.36 -14.55
C TYR A 230 14.47 -2.78 -14.14
N GLY A 231 14.87 -3.61 -15.10
CA GLY A 231 15.50 -4.91 -14.86
C GLY A 231 14.52 -6.04 -14.56
N ALA A 232 15.08 -7.07 -13.96
CA ALA A 232 14.48 -8.41 -13.85
C ALA A 232 13.20 -8.50 -13.01
N ARG A 233 12.87 -7.51 -12.21
CA ARG A 233 11.68 -7.51 -11.35
C ARG A 233 10.55 -6.64 -11.87
N ALA A 234 10.78 -5.89 -12.93
CA ALA A 234 9.85 -4.90 -13.47
C ALA A 234 8.68 -5.47 -14.27
N ALA A 235 8.72 -6.76 -14.66
CA ALA A 235 7.74 -7.35 -15.57
C ALA A 235 6.29 -7.20 -15.09
N ASN A 236 6.02 -7.23 -13.79
CA ASN A 236 4.68 -7.09 -13.22
C ASN A 236 4.20 -5.63 -13.07
N GLY A 237 5.07 -4.64 -13.28
CA GLY A 237 4.78 -3.22 -13.14
C GLY A 237 5.84 -2.49 -12.32
N VAL A 238 5.97 -1.20 -12.57
CA VAL A 238 6.89 -0.31 -11.85
C VAL A 238 6.11 0.89 -11.34
N LEU A 239 6.28 1.20 -10.07
CA LEU A 239 5.89 2.45 -9.48
C LEU A 239 7.14 3.31 -9.32
N LEU A 240 7.26 4.33 -10.14
CA LEU A 240 8.39 5.25 -10.13
C LEU A 240 8.04 6.46 -9.30
N ILE A 241 8.89 6.81 -8.35
CA ILE A 241 8.69 7.95 -7.44
C ILE A 241 9.90 8.86 -7.54
N THR A 242 9.62 10.11 -7.85
CA THR A 242 10.61 11.19 -7.82
C THR A 242 10.39 12.04 -6.59
N THR A 243 11.45 12.28 -5.83
CA THR A 243 11.39 13.14 -4.65
C THR A 243 11.70 14.59 -5.01
N LYS A 244 11.17 15.53 -4.21
CA LYS A 244 11.33 16.98 -4.40
C LYS A 244 12.79 17.39 -4.37
N LYS A 245 13.15 18.25 -5.29
CA LYS A 245 14.45 18.92 -5.39
C LYS A 245 14.28 20.42 -5.12
N GLY A 246 15.37 21.09 -4.88
CA GLY A 246 15.37 22.56 -4.81
C GLY A 246 15.08 23.19 -6.17
N GLU A 247 14.34 24.27 -6.17
CA GLU A 247 14.08 25.09 -7.36
C GLU A 247 15.06 26.26 -7.43
N LYS A 248 15.45 26.64 -8.64
CA LYS A 248 16.30 27.81 -8.86
C LYS A 248 15.56 29.09 -8.46
N LEU A 249 16.30 29.99 -7.83
CA LEU A 249 15.86 31.35 -7.52
C LEU A 249 14.59 31.46 -6.67
N LYS A 250 14.15 30.37 -6.02
CA LYS A 250 12.92 30.36 -5.23
C LYS A 250 13.21 29.77 -3.85
N GLN A 251 12.96 30.55 -2.79
CA GLN A 251 12.99 30.02 -1.43
C GLN A 251 11.57 29.81 -0.94
N ILE A 252 11.27 28.59 -0.48
CA ILE A 252 9.96 28.21 0.02
C ILE A 252 10.14 27.52 1.37
N ILE A 253 9.41 28.00 2.36
CA ILE A 253 9.27 27.33 3.63
C ILE A 253 7.81 26.91 3.75
N LYS A 254 7.56 25.62 3.97
CA LYS A 254 6.22 25.06 4.18
C LYS A 254 6.11 24.45 5.57
N ILE A 255 5.07 24.78 6.30
CA ILE A 255 4.75 24.21 7.61
C ILE A 255 3.34 23.62 7.53
N GLY A 256 3.20 22.34 7.85
CA GLY A 256 1.90 21.65 7.90
C GLY A 256 1.66 21.07 9.27
N VAL A 257 0.48 21.31 9.84
CA VAL A 257 0.02 20.71 11.09
C VAL A 257 -1.36 20.10 10.83
N GLU A 258 -1.53 18.83 11.22
CA GLU A 258 -2.78 18.12 11.07
C GLU A 258 -3.06 17.27 12.30
N TYR A 259 -4.28 17.33 12.78
CA TYR A 259 -4.78 16.51 13.88
C TYR A 259 -6.09 15.85 13.46
N GLY A 260 -6.26 14.58 13.82
CA GLY A 260 -7.39 13.78 13.40
C GLY A 260 -7.93 12.84 14.45
N TYR A 261 -9.18 12.46 14.22
CA TYR A 261 -9.93 11.49 14.99
C TYR A 261 -10.34 10.34 14.07
N GLY A 262 -9.89 9.12 14.41
CA GLY A 262 -10.26 7.90 13.73
C GLY A 262 -11.37 7.18 14.47
N GLN A 263 -12.35 6.65 13.74
CA GLN A 263 -13.45 5.84 14.26
C GLN A 263 -13.48 4.50 13.52
N VAL A 264 -13.75 3.41 14.24
CA VAL A 264 -13.95 2.08 13.64
C VAL A 264 -15.16 2.13 12.71
N THR A 265 -15.01 1.61 11.47
CA THR A 265 -16.09 1.64 10.48
C THR A 265 -17.15 0.57 10.72
N ARG A 266 -16.70 -0.62 11.11
CA ARG A 266 -17.55 -1.80 11.39
C ARG A 266 -16.92 -2.62 12.50
N THR A 267 -17.73 -2.98 13.48
CA THR A 267 -17.34 -3.81 14.64
C THR A 267 -18.10 -5.12 14.56
N PRO A 268 -17.42 -6.28 14.61
CA PRO A 268 -18.09 -7.57 14.71
C PRO A 268 -18.94 -7.66 15.98
N GLU A 269 -20.19 -8.12 15.86
CA GLU A 269 -21.11 -8.26 16.97
C GLU A 269 -21.21 -9.74 17.40
N TYR A 270 -21.18 -9.98 18.71
CA TYR A 270 -21.21 -11.31 19.29
C TYR A 270 -22.32 -11.45 20.33
N LEU A 271 -22.75 -12.69 20.58
CA LEU A 271 -23.74 -12.98 21.59
C LEU A 271 -23.20 -12.78 23.00
N ASN A 272 -24.08 -12.41 23.93
CA ASN A 272 -23.74 -12.38 25.37
C ASN A 272 -23.74 -13.81 25.97
N ALA A 273 -23.36 -13.91 27.26
CA ALA A 273 -23.22 -15.19 27.94
C ALA A 273 -24.54 -16.02 28.00
N TYR A 274 -25.66 -15.33 28.23
CA TYR A 274 -26.99 -15.94 28.28
C TYR A 274 -27.41 -16.50 26.93
N GLU A 275 -27.32 -15.67 25.87
CA GLU A 275 -27.67 -16.10 24.51
C GLU A 275 -26.76 -17.21 24.00
N TYR A 276 -25.46 -17.11 24.29
CA TYR A 276 -24.49 -18.15 23.96
C TYR A 276 -24.87 -19.49 24.64
N ALA A 277 -25.13 -19.48 25.95
CA ALA A 277 -25.44 -20.69 26.71
C ALA A 277 -26.70 -21.37 26.21
N LEU A 278 -27.75 -20.60 25.86
CA LEU A 278 -28.98 -21.12 25.27
C LEU A 278 -28.72 -21.80 23.93
N LEU A 279 -28.08 -21.12 22.99
CA LEU A 279 -27.84 -21.66 21.65
C LEU A 279 -26.83 -22.81 21.66
N TYR A 280 -25.86 -22.79 22.56
CA TYR A 280 -24.92 -23.88 22.72
C TYR A 280 -25.61 -25.15 23.25
N ASN A 281 -26.55 -25.00 24.22
CA ASN A 281 -27.36 -26.14 24.67
C ASN A 281 -28.23 -26.70 23.55
N GLN A 282 -28.82 -25.85 22.69
CA GLN A 282 -29.58 -26.29 21.51
C GLN A 282 -28.70 -27.08 20.54
N ALA A 283 -27.49 -26.59 20.26
CA ALA A 283 -26.52 -27.30 19.44
C ALA A 283 -26.17 -28.69 20.03
N ARG A 284 -25.96 -28.77 21.34
CA ARG A 284 -25.73 -30.05 22.03
C ARG A 284 -26.92 -31.02 21.94
N GLN A 285 -28.15 -30.54 22.16
CA GLN A 285 -29.36 -31.35 22.03
C GLN A 285 -29.50 -31.90 20.61
N ARG A 286 -29.27 -31.06 19.59
CA ARG A 286 -29.24 -31.52 18.21
C ARG A 286 -28.22 -32.63 17.96
N ASP A 287 -27.02 -32.49 18.54
CA ASP A 287 -25.95 -33.49 18.44
C ASP A 287 -26.17 -34.72 19.37
N ASN A 288 -27.37 -34.89 19.96
CA ASN A 288 -27.72 -35.92 20.92
C ASN A 288 -26.84 -35.91 22.18
N LEU A 289 -26.35 -34.75 22.59
CA LEU A 289 -25.57 -34.56 23.79
C LEU A 289 -26.42 -33.92 24.90
N VAL A 290 -26.13 -34.25 26.15
CA VAL A 290 -26.77 -33.61 27.30
C VAL A 290 -26.45 -32.13 27.32
N PRO A 291 -27.42 -31.23 27.60
CA PRO A 291 -27.14 -29.80 27.79
C PRO A 291 -25.98 -29.56 28.76
N LEU A 292 -25.09 -28.64 28.42
CA LEU A 292 -23.94 -28.30 29.26
C LEU A 292 -24.35 -27.38 30.41
N TYR A 293 -25.24 -26.43 30.11
CA TYR A 293 -25.73 -25.43 31.06
C TYR A 293 -27.10 -25.85 31.58
N SER A 294 -27.23 -26.01 32.89
CA SER A 294 -28.52 -26.31 33.54
C SER A 294 -29.47 -25.12 33.47
N SER A 295 -30.75 -25.31 33.78
CA SER A 295 -31.70 -24.17 33.85
C SER A 295 -31.26 -23.12 34.87
N ALA A 296 -30.67 -23.55 36.00
CA ALA A 296 -30.10 -22.63 37.00
C ALA A 296 -28.88 -21.84 36.46
N ASP A 297 -28.05 -22.49 35.63
CA ASP A 297 -26.91 -21.79 34.98
C ASP A 297 -27.40 -20.76 33.97
N ILE A 298 -28.43 -21.09 33.19
CA ILE A 298 -29.05 -20.16 32.24
C ILE A 298 -29.61 -18.93 32.94
N GLU A 299 -30.33 -19.14 34.06
CA GLU A 299 -30.84 -18.07 34.90
C GLU A 299 -29.70 -17.26 35.54
N GLY A 300 -28.62 -17.93 35.96
CA GLY A 300 -27.42 -17.28 36.49
C GLY A 300 -26.74 -16.37 35.45
N TYR A 301 -26.60 -16.83 34.21
CA TYR A 301 -26.08 -15.97 33.13
C TYR A 301 -27.00 -14.81 32.77
N GLN A 302 -28.33 -14.99 32.84
CA GLN A 302 -29.30 -13.93 32.62
C GLN A 302 -29.17 -12.82 33.70
N ASN A 303 -28.87 -13.20 34.92
CA ASN A 303 -28.68 -12.29 36.04
C ASN A 303 -27.22 -11.96 36.38
N SER A 304 -26.30 -12.25 35.47
CA SER A 304 -24.86 -12.01 35.65
C SER A 304 -24.54 -10.57 36.03
N THR A 305 -23.61 -10.38 36.95
CA THR A 305 -23.10 -9.07 37.38
C THR A 305 -21.99 -8.53 36.44
N GLY A 306 -21.62 -9.29 35.38
CA GLY A 306 -20.72 -8.85 34.32
C GLY A 306 -19.38 -9.58 34.25
N ALA A 307 -18.34 -8.91 33.80
CA ALA A 307 -17.05 -9.50 33.42
C ALA A 307 -16.29 -10.19 34.57
N ASN A 308 -16.52 -9.76 35.80
CA ASN A 308 -15.86 -10.32 36.99
C ASN A 308 -16.80 -11.17 37.82
N ASP A 309 -18.01 -11.49 37.34
CA ASP A 309 -18.88 -12.47 38.00
C ASP A 309 -18.15 -13.80 38.06
N PHE A 310 -17.90 -14.25 39.25
CA PHE A 310 -17.03 -15.40 39.44
C PHE A 310 -17.70 -16.69 38.92
N ARG A 311 -18.99 -16.87 39.12
CA ARG A 311 -19.71 -18.09 38.72
C ARG A 311 -20.30 -18.00 37.32
N TYR A 312 -20.81 -16.83 36.96
CA TYR A 312 -21.54 -16.58 35.72
C TYR A 312 -20.95 -15.39 34.97
N PRO A 313 -19.66 -15.47 34.56
CA PRO A 313 -19.03 -14.36 33.86
C PRO A 313 -19.76 -14.03 32.55
N ASN A 314 -19.88 -12.72 32.27
CA ASN A 314 -20.44 -12.21 31.03
C ASN A 314 -19.57 -11.09 30.51
N VAL A 315 -18.65 -11.43 29.63
CA VAL A 315 -17.62 -10.51 29.12
C VAL A 315 -17.94 -10.09 27.69
N ASP A 316 -18.30 -8.83 27.50
CA ASP A 316 -18.18 -8.23 26.18
C ASP A 316 -16.72 -7.85 25.93
N PHE A 317 -15.99 -8.73 25.27
CA PHE A 317 -14.56 -8.54 25.02
C PHE A 317 -14.28 -7.32 24.11
N ASN A 318 -15.17 -7.00 23.15
CA ASN A 318 -14.98 -5.83 22.31
C ASN A 318 -15.09 -4.54 23.13
N ASP A 319 -16.16 -4.36 23.85
CA ASP A 319 -16.37 -3.15 24.65
C ASP A 319 -15.39 -3.05 25.82
N TYR A 320 -15.05 -4.16 26.48
CA TYR A 320 -14.13 -4.15 27.63
C TYR A 320 -12.70 -3.77 27.22
N PHE A 321 -12.18 -4.34 26.13
CA PHE A 321 -10.76 -4.21 25.74
C PHE A 321 -10.48 -3.13 24.71
N LEU A 322 -11.46 -2.74 23.88
CA LEU A 322 -11.22 -1.86 22.73
C LEU A 322 -12.01 -0.55 22.85
N LYS A 323 -11.35 0.55 22.44
CA LYS A 323 -11.98 1.83 22.15
C LYS A 323 -12.56 1.80 20.73
N ASN A 324 -13.58 2.61 20.48
CA ASN A 324 -14.14 2.80 19.15
C ASN A 324 -13.39 3.87 18.34
N SER A 325 -12.34 4.49 18.91
CA SER A 325 -11.66 5.63 18.28
C SER A 325 -10.19 5.73 18.68
N ASN A 326 -9.43 6.34 17.80
CA ASN A 326 -8.04 6.68 18.00
C ASN A 326 -7.74 8.12 17.55
N ASN A 327 -6.52 8.60 17.81
CA ASN A 327 -6.04 9.91 17.38
C ASN A 327 -4.99 9.74 16.25
N TYR A 328 -5.02 10.67 15.33
CA TYR A 328 -4.03 10.84 14.26
C TYR A 328 -3.38 12.22 14.39
N ARG A 329 -2.06 12.30 14.23
CA ARG A 329 -1.30 13.55 14.32
C ARG A 329 -0.20 13.58 13.28
N LYS A 330 0.00 14.74 12.65
CA LYS A 330 1.04 14.95 11.66
C LYS A 330 1.59 16.37 11.74
N LEU A 331 2.91 16.48 11.68
CA LEU A 331 3.65 17.73 11.54
C LEU A 331 4.60 17.57 10.36
N SER A 332 4.65 18.57 9.48
CA SER A 332 5.59 18.59 8.36
C SER A 332 6.27 19.95 8.24
N LEU A 333 7.56 19.93 7.92
CA LEU A 333 8.38 21.10 7.68
C LEU A 333 9.13 20.88 6.37
N GLY A 334 9.09 21.84 5.48
CA GLY A 334 9.80 21.82 4.21
C GLY A 334 10.56 23.10 3.99
N PHE A 335 11.84 22.98 3.63
CA PHE A 335 12.71 24.06 3.19
C PHE A 335 13.23 23.72 1.81
N SER A 336 12.97 24.53 0.82
CA SER A 336 13.52 24.33 -0.51
C SER A 336 13.96 25.66 -1.09
N GLY A 337 14.98 25.62 -1.92
CA GLY A 337 15.49 26.81 -2.53
C GLY A 337 16.77 26.56 -3.32
N GLY A 338 17.39 27.64 -3.72
CA GLY A 338 18.69 27.62 -4.36
C GLY A 338 18.90 28.72 -5.39
N ASP A 339 20.07 28.72 -5.97
CA ASP A 339 20.49 29.59 -7.07
C ASP A 339 20.89 28.76 -8.28
N GLU A 340 21.61 29.36 -9.23
CA GLU A 340 22.13 28.67 -10.42
C GLU A 340 23.24 27.66 -10.08
N ARG A 341 23.88 27.78 -8.92
CA ARG A 341 25.01 26.94 -8.50
C ARG A 341 24.60 25.85 -7.57
N ALA A 342 23.69 26.14 -6.64
CA ALA A 342 23.26 25.15 -5.64
C ALA A 342 21.75 25.20 -5.44
N GLN A 343 21.12 24.03 -5.46
CA GLN A 343 19.69 23.84 -5.21
C GLN A 343 19.53 22.81 -4.10
N TYR A 344 18.69 23.11 -3.13
CA TYR A 344 18.48 22.25 -1.97
C TYR A 344 17.00 22.08 -1.64
N ALA A 345 16.66 20.91 -1.13
CA ALA A 345 15.39 20.63 -0.46
C ALA A 345 15.65 19.85 0.81
N LEU A 346 15.08 20.29 1.93
CA LEU A 346 15.09 19.59 3.20
C LEU A 346 13.66 19.45 3.66
N ILE A 347 13.19 18.23 3.82
CA ILE A 347 11.82 17.92 4.25
C ILE A 347 11.92 17.03 5.48
N THR A 348 11.21 17.41 6.52
CA THR A 348 11.08 16.61 7.73
C THR A 348 9.62 16.49 8.11
N GLY A 349 9.23 15.35 8.65
CA GLY A 349 7.87 15.12 9.08
C GLY A 349 7.81 14.14 10.23
N TYR A 350 6.88 14.42 11.13
CA TYR A 350 6.48 13.52 12.19
C TYR A 350 5.04 13.12 11.99
N SER A 351 4.75 11.83 12.12
CA SER A 351 3.37 11.32 12.15
C SER A 351 3.19 10.29 13.25
N GLY A 352 1.99 10.21 13.79
CA GLY A 352 1.69 9.26 14.85
C GLY A 352 0.21 8.93 14.95
N THR A 353 -0.08 7.75 15.49
CA THR A 353 -1.43 7.28 15.78
C THR A 353 -1.43 6.41 17.02
N ASP A 354 -2.55 6.42 17.72
CA ASP A 354 -2.77 5.58 18.91
C ASP A 354 -3.50 4.29 18.51
N GLY A 355 -3.34 3.21 19.30
CA GLY A 355 -4.13 1.98 19.16
C GLY A 355 -5.47 2.07 19.88
N LEU A 356 -6.27 1.00 19.69
CA LEU A 356 -7.62 0.92 20.25
C LEU A 356 -7.68 0.24 21.61
N GLU A 357 -6.65 -0.44 22.06
CA GLU A 357 -6.64 -1.14 23.33
C GLU A 357 -6.79 -0.16 24.51
N LYS A 358 -7.72 -0.49 25.42
CA LYS A 358 -8.00 0.29 26.66
C LYS A 358 -7.06 -0.09 27.79
N ILE A 359 -6.59 -1.34 27.80
CA ILE A 359 -5.92 -1.99 28.92
C ILE A 359 -4.42 -2.15 28.63
N GLY A 360 -3.59 -1.96 29.66
CA GLY A 360 -2.14 -2.16 29.60
C GLY A 360 -1.36 -1.01 28.98
N THR A 361 -0.20 -1.31 28.43
CA THR A 361 0.61 -0.33 27.73
C THR A 361 -0.12 0.19 26.51
N LYS A 362 -0.42 1.49 26.49
CA LYS A 362 -1.13 2.14 25.41
C LYS A 362 -0.40 1.90 24.07
N PRO A 363 -1.05 1.29 23.09
CA PRO A 363 -0.42 1.12 21.80
C PRO A 363 -0.23 2.47 21.11
N GLU A 364 0.97 2.72 20.61
CA GLU A 364 1.32 3.93 19.89
C GLU A 364 2.26 3.60 18.73
N TYR A 365 2.03 4.23 17.61
CA TYR A 365 2.94 4.27 16.49
C TYR A 365 3.41 5.71 16.27
N ASN A 366 4.71 5.88 16.13
CA ASN A 366 5.34 7.17 15.88
C ASN A 366 6.39 7.02 14.79
N ARG A 367 6.40 7.96 13.84
CA ARG A 367 7.32 7.99 12.70
C ARG A 367 7.97 9.37 12.59
N LEU A 368 9.26 9.39 12.35
CA LEU A 368 10.04 10.55 11.97
C LEU A 368 10.70 10.30 10.61
N ASN A 369 10.47 11.20 9.67
CA ASN A 369 11.17 11.23 8.39
C ASN A 369 12.02 12.48 8.27
N VAL A 370 13.19 12.34 7.68
CA VAL A 370 14.05 13.46 7.27
C VAL A 370 14.61 13.15 5.90
N ARG A 371 14.40 14.02 4.92
CA ARG A 371 14.98 13.89 3.58
C ARG A 371 15.64 15.19 3.16
N GLY A 372 16.88 15.08 2.70
CA GLY A 372 17.65 16.18 2.14
C GLY A 372 18.14 15.85 0.73
N ASN A 373 17.89 16.74 -0.22
CA ASN A 373 18.41 16.69 -1.58
C ASN A 373 19.21 17.95 -1.86
N LEU A 374 20.42 17.79 -2.38
CA LEU A 374 21.34 18.88 -2.75
C LEU A 374 21.88 18.61 -4.16
N ASN A 375 21.72 19.57 -5.04
CA ASN A 375 22.35 19.60 -6.37
C ASN A 375 23.30 20.77 -6.43
N VAL A 376 24.52 20.55 -6.91
CA VAL A 376 25.58 21.58 -7.01
C VAL A 376 26.20 21.57 -8.40
N LYS A 377 26.16 22.69 -9.07
CA LYS A 377 26.89 22.92 -10.31
C LYS A 377 28.34 23.29 -9.95
N ILE A 378 29.26 22.36 -10.11
CA ILE A 378 30.68 22.56 -9.78
C ILE A 378 31.31 23.49 -10.84
N ASN A 379 31.01 23.22 -12.12
CA ASN A 379 31.38 24.02 -13.28
C ASN A 379 30.43 23.71 -14.44
N ASP A 380 30.64 24.23 -15.62
CA ASP A 380 29.77 24.02 -16.78
C ASP A 380 29.82 22.57 -17.32
N LEU A 381 30.84 21.81 -16.97
CA LEU A 381 30.99 20.42 -17.37
C LEU A 381 30.43 19.46 -16.32
N ILE A 382 30.54 19.77 -15.02
CA ILE A 382 30.27 18.81 -13.93
C ILE A 382 29.28 19.40 -12.94
N SER A 383 28.23 18.66 -12.67
CA SER A 383 27.33 18.89 -11.54
C SER A 383 27.34 17.65 -10.61
N GLY A 384 27.21 17.88 -9.32
CA GLY A 384 27.10 16.83 -8.31
C GLY A 384 25.73 16.84 -7.66
N PHE A 385 25.27 15.69 -7.19
CA PHE A 385 24.07 15.61 -6.37
C PHE A 385 24.25 14.66 -5.20
N ILE A 386 23.58 14.98 -4.09
CA ILE A 386 23.52 14.16 -2.89
C ILE A 386 22.06 14.09 -2.45
N GLY A 387 21.57 12.88 -2.25
CA GLY A 387 20.28 12.61 -1.62
C GLY A 387 20.48 11.80 -0.36
N LEU A 388 19.94 12.28 0.76
CA LEU A 388 19.99 11.59 2.05
C LEU A 388 18.57 11.46 2.57
N ALA A 389 18.21 10.29 3.13
CA ALA A 389 16.96 10.13 3.83
C ALA A 389 17.14 9.24 5.07
N LEU A 390 16.43 9.59 6.11
CA LEU A 390 16.33 8.83 7.35
C LEU A 390 14.86 8.68 7.71
N GLN A 391 14.43 7.46 8.00
CA GLN A 391 13.13 7.16 8.57
C GLN A 391 13.36 6.38 9.87
N TYR A 392 12.69 6.80 10.93
CA TYR A 392 12.65 6.09 12.20
C TYR A 392 11.22 5.85 12.61
N ASP A 393 10.84 4.58 12.73
CA ASP A 393 9.53 4.16 13.23
C ASP A 393 9.68 3.53 14.61
N ARG A 394 8.74 3.82 15.49
CA ARG A 394 8.61 3.17 16.78
C ARG A 394 7.16 2.79 17.05
N THR A 395 6.92 1.50 17.25
CA THR A 395 5.64 0.98 17.77
C THR A 395 5.86 0.53 19.21
N SER A 396 5.07 1.06 20.14
CA SER A 396 5.05 0.64 21.54
C SER A 396 3.69 0.01 21.87
N ARG A 397 3.65 -1.09 22.60
CA ARG A 397 2.43 -1.81 22.98
C ARG A 397 2.67 -2.76 24.15
N SER A 398 1.63 -3.35 24.71
CA SER A 398 1.78 -4.49 25.61
C SER A 398 2.53 -5.64 24.91
N ASN A 399 3.23 -6.48 25.68
CA ASN A 399 4.02 -7.59 25.11
C ASN A 399 3.12 -8.77 24.65
N PHE A 400 1.88 -8.51 24.35
CA PHE A 400 0.97 -9.45 23.70
C PHE A 400 0.81 -9.06 22.24
N ASP A 401 0.87 -10.02 21.33
CA ASP A 401 0.84 -9.70 19.89
C ASP A 401 -0.46 -9.02 19.51
N HIS A 402 -0.35 -7.96 18.73
CA HIS A 402 -1.49 -7.10 18.37
C HIS A 402 -2.61 -7.87 17.65
N ASN A 403 -2.25 -8.72 16.69
CA ASN A 403 -3.24 -9.56 16.00
C ASN A 403 -3.85 -10.60 16.94
N SER A 404 -3.06 -11.11 17.88
CA SER A 404 -3.53 -12.04 18.90
C SER A 404 -4.56 -11.42 19.84
N VAL A 405 -4.53 -10.10 20.08
CA VAL A 405 -5.58 -9.38 20.81
C VAL A 405 -6.93 -9.57 20.14
N TYR A 406 -7.03 -9.23 18.83
CA TYR A 406 -8.27 -9.35 18.07
C TYR A 406 -8.71 -10.81 17.94
N GLN A 407 -7.77 -11.71 17.67
CA GLN A 407 -8.05 -13.15 17.60
C GLN A 407 -8.59 -13.69 18.94
N THR A 408 -8.03 -13.28 20.07
CA THR A 408 -8.51 -13.68 21.40
C THR A 408 -9.90 -13.11 21.66
N ILE A 409 -10.13 -11.82 21.40
CA ILE A 409 -11.43 -11.16 21.52
C ILE A 409 -12.50 -11.89 20.70
N SER A 410 -12.18 -12.31 19.47
CA SER A 410 -13.13 -12.94 18.55
C SER A 410 -13.39 -14.41 18.81
N ASN A 411 -12.50 -15.10 19.53
CA ASN A 411 -12.62 -16.53 19.77
C ASN A 411 -13.00 -16.90 21.21
N THR A 412 -12.71 -16.03 22.20
CA THR A 412 -13.02 -16.32 23.61
C THR A 412 -14.51 -16.12 23.89
N ARG A 413 -15.18 -17.15 24.41
CA ARG A 413 -16.61 -17.11 24.76
C ARG A 413 -16.89 -16.06 25.82
N PRO A 414 -18.08 -15.43 25.82
CA PRO A 414 -18.43 -14.41 26.81
C PRO A 414 -18.51 -14.97 28.24
N ASN A 415 -18.73 -16.27 28.38
CA ASN A 415 -18.84 -16.98 29.64
C ASN A 415 -17.65 -17.91 29.95
N GLU A 416 -16.49 -17.67 29.30
CA GLU A 416 -15.33 -18.57 29.42
C GLU A 416 -14.70 -18.56 30.83
N TYR A 417 -14.47 -17.37 31.39
CA TYR A 417 -13.85 -17.14 32.69
C TYR A 417 -14.10 -15.70 33.17
N PRO A 418 -14.11 -15.44 34.48
CA PRO A 418 -14.09 -14.09 35.03
C PRO A 418 -12.73 -13.43 34.73
N LEU A 419 -12.68 -12.17 34.40
CA LEU A 419 -11.39 -11.50 34.11
C LEU A 419 -10.52 -11.39 35.36
N ILE A 420 -11.08 -10.98 36.45
CA ILE A 420 -10.42 -10.84 37.77
C ILE A 420 -11.19 -11.68 38.79
N ILE A 421 -10.50 -12.42 39.62
CA ILE A 421 -11.07 -13.17 40.72
C ILE A 421 -11.02 -12.32 41.99
N ASP A 422 -12.13 -12.24 42.70
CA ASP A 422 -12.25 -11.47 43.94
C ASP A 422 -11.28 -11.97 45.00
N GLU A 423 -10.66 -11.04 45.75
CA GLU A 423 -9.72 -11.34 46.83
C GLU A 423 -10.34 -12.11 48.00
N GLY A 424 -11.67 -12.08 48.12
CA GLY A 424 -12.41 -12.94 49.06
C GLY A 424 -12.34 -14.40 48.71
N ILE A 425 -12.08 -14.76 47.43
CA ILE A 425 -11.97 -16.13 46.92
C ILE A 425 -10.50 -16.57 46.83
N ILE A 426 -9.66 -15.76 46.24
CA ILE A 426 -8.19 -15.97 46.17
C ILE A 426 -7.50 -14.67 46.53
N LYS A 427 -6.72 -14.70 47.61
CA LYS A 427 -5.90 -13.57 47.99
C LYS A 427 -4.79 -13.32 46.92
N SER A 428 -4.49 -12.07 46.70
CA SER A 428 -3.34 -11.69 45.92
C SER A 428 -2.09 -12.39 46.45
N ASP A 429 -1.18 -12.76 45.55
CA ASP A 429 0.08 -13.37 45.94
C ASP A 429 1.02 -12.33 46.61
N THR A 430 2.24 -12.74 46.94
CA THR A 430 3.24 -11.87 47.58
C THR A 430 3.65 -10.68 46.68
N THR A 431 3.27 -10.69 45.41
CA THR A 431 3.55 -9.60 44.45
C THR A 431 2.47 -8.52 44.46
N GLY A 432 1.33 -8.77 45.14
CA GLY A 432 0.19 -7.85 45.16
C GLY A 432 -0.63 -7.82 43.89
N LEU A 433 -0.35 -8.71 42.90
CA LEU A 433 -1.15 -8.84 41.70
C LEU A 433 -2.43 -9.64 41.94
N PRO A 434 -3.56 -9.25 41.30
CA PRO A 434 -4.82 -9.99 41.46
C PRO A 434 -4.71 -11.38 40.83
N ALA A 435 -5.46 -12.32 41.37
CA ALA A 435 -5.70 -13.61 40.74
C ALA A 435 -6.61 -13.43 39.52
N LEU A 436 -6.28 -14.08 38.42
CA LEU A 436 -7.01 -13.95 37.16
C LEU A 436 -7.70 -15.24 36.76
N GLY A 437 -8.91 -15.15 36.23
CA GLY A 437 -9.64 -16.29 35.69
C GLY A 437 -9.04 -16.81 34.42
N ALA A 438 -9.15 -18.12 34.19
CA ALA A 438 -8.75 -18.80 32.95
C ALA A 438 -9.53 -20.09 32.79
N SER A 439 -9.37 -20.77 31.65
CA SER A 439 -9.91 -22.11 31.44
C SER A 439 -8.80 -23.07 31.00
N PHE A 440 -9.06 -24.36 31.01
CA PHE A 440 -8.08 -25.35 30.53
C PHE A 440 -7.82 -25.25 29.03
N THR A 441 -8.79 -24.74 28.28
CA THR A 441 -8.65 -24.46 26.83
C THR A 441 -7.96 -23.12 26.57
N ASN A 442 -8.16 -22.12 27.42
CA ASN A 442 -7.57 -20.80 27.37
C ASN A 442 -6.83 -20.50 28.69
N PRO A 443 -5.58 -20.97 28.84
CA PRO A 443 -4.82 -20.79 30.11
C PRO A 443 -4.32 -19.34 30.27
N ASP A 444 -4.42 -18.51 29.27
CA ASP A 444 -4.08 -17.09 29.26
C ASP A 444 -5.34 -16.24 29.48
N ASN A 445 -5.20 -15.25 30.34
CA ASN A 445 -6.21 -14.23 30.54
C ASN A 445 -5.82 -12.98 29.76
N LEU A 446 -6.69 -12.49 28.87
CA LEU A 446 -6.39 -11.34 28.03
C LEU A 446 -6.14 -10.07 28.86
N TYR A 447 -6.89 -9.85 29.93
CA TYR A 447 -6.65 -8.73 30.84
C TYR A 447 -5.25 -8.80 31.46
N GLY A 448 -4.87 -9.97 31.93
CA GLY A 448 -3.54 -10.21 32.48
C GLY A 448 -2.43 -10.04 31.47
N ALA A 449 -2.63 -10.56 30.27
CA ALA A 449 -1.64 -10.44 29.18
C ALA A 449 -1.41 -8.98 28.75
N LEU A 450 -2.46 -8.18 28.71
CA LEU A 450 -2.35 -6.76 28.36
C LEU A 450 -1.84 -5.90 29.52
N GLN A 451 -2.37 -6.10 30.74
CA GLN A 451 -2.08 -5.25 31.90
C GLN A 451 -0.75 -5.60 32.56
N TYR A 452 -0.45 -6.89 32.68
CA TYR A 452 0.69 -7.41 33.45
C TYR A 452 1.71 -8.17 32.58
N GLY A 453 1.48 -8.28 31.28
CA GLY A 453 2.33 -9.03 30.34
C GLY A 453 3.63 -8.31 29.96
N GLY A 454 3.87 -7.09 30.48
CA GLY A 454 5.02 -6.27 30.12
C GLY A 454 4.78 -5.44 28.86
N TYR A 455 5.86 -5.13 28.14
CA TYR A 455 5.77 -4.29 26.94
C TYR A 455 6.63 -4.83 25.80
N SER A 456 6.29 -4.40 24.59
CA SER A 456 7.08 -4.59 23.37
C SER A 456 7.23 -3.27 22.62
N ARG A 457 8.45 -2.98 22.15
CA ARG A 457 8.80 -1.80 21.37
C ARG A 457 9.51 -2.23 20.10
N ASN A 458 8.80 -2.15 18.99
CA ASN A 458 9.38 -2.40 17.68
C ASN A 458 10.03 -1.11 17.19
N GLN A 459 11.25 -1.20 16.68
CA GLN A 459 12.01 -0.08 16.15
C GLN A 459 12.47 -0.43 14.73
N ASN A 460 12.22 0.48 13.80
CA ASN A 460 12.66 0.34 12.42
C ASN A 460 13.42 1.62 12.03
N LEU A 461 14.63 1.45 11.53
CA LEU A 461 15.50 2.53 11.12
C LEU A 461 15.96 2.29 9.70
N ASN A 462 15.55 3.18 8.78
CA ASN A 462 15.90 3.12 7.37
C ASN A 462 16.74 4.35 7.00
N GLY A 463 17.98 4.12 6.62
CA GLY A 463 18.88 5.14 6.06
C GLY A 463 19.05 4.92 4.57
N GLN A 464 18.96 5.98 3.78
CA GLN A 464 19.11 5.95 2.32
C GLN A 464 20.08 7.04 1.88
N THR A 465 20.96 6.70 0.96
CA THR A 465 21.96 7.65 0.43
C THR A 465 22.10 7.45 -1.07
N ASN A 466 22.05 8.55 -1.81
CA ASN A 466 22.45 8.64 -3.22
C ASN A 466 23.53 9.70 -3.33
N PHE A 467 24.61 9.38 -4.02
CA PHE A 467 25.67 10.31 -4.36
C PHE A 467 26.05 10.14 -5.82
N GLY A 468 26.08 11.23 -6.60
CA GLY A 468 26.40 11.11 -8.01
C GLY A 468 26.92 12.38 -8.65
N LEU A 469 27.41 12.19 -9.87
CA LEU A 469 27.93 13.21 -10.76
C LEU A 469 27.20 13.16 -12.10
N GLU A 470 26.93 14.33 -12.65
CA GLU A 470 26.40 14.52 -13.97
C GLU A 470 27.39 15.33 -14.79
N PHE A 471 27.66 14.88 -16.02
CA PHE A 471 28.62 15.46 -16.93
C PHE A 471 27.90 16.02 -18.17
N ASN A 472 27.94 17.31 -18.38
CA ASN A 472 27.47 17.94 -19.59
C ASN A 472 28.62 17.96 -20.64
N LEU A 473 28.57 17.00 -21.54
CA LEU A 473 29.60 16.82 -22.57
C LEU A 473 29.28 17.54 -23.88
N SER A 474 28.25 18.39 -23.89
CA SER A 474 27.79 19.12 -25.11
C SER A 474 28.82 19.99 -25.73
N LYS A 475 29.90 20.38 -25.00
CA LYS A 475 31.05 21.09 -25.52
C LYS A 475 31.86 20.24 -26.52
N TYR A 476 31.87 18.91 -26.30
CA TYR A 476 32.60 17.96 -27.16
C TYR A 476 31.70 17.39 -28.26
N LEU A 477 30.46 17.05 -27.92
CA LEU A 477 29.45 16.59 -28.86
C LEU A 477 28.10 17.14 -28.42
N LYS A 478 27.48 18.00 -29.23
CA LYS A 478 26.21 18.65 -28.92
C LYS A 478 25.15 17.61 -28.54
N GLY A 479 24.55 17.76 -27.38
CA GLY A 479 23.52 16.85 -26.86
C GLY A 479 24.04 15.61 -26.12
N LEU A 480 25.38 15.48 -25.97
CA LEU A 480 25.95 14.38 -25.18
C LEU A 480 25.99 14.74 -23.68
N SER A 481 25.54 13.83 -22.85
CA SER A 481 25.68 13.91 -21.39
C SER A 481 25.95 12.54 -20.80
N ALA A 482 26.51 12.50 -19.60
CA ALA A 482 26.71 11.26 -18.83
C ALA A 482 26.38 11.50 -17.37
N LYS A 483 25.89 10.44 -16.70
CA LYS A 483 25.56 10.45 -15.28
C LYS A 483 26.03 9.17 -14.63
N ALA A 484 26.64 9.27 -13.46
CA ALA A 484 26.98 8.12 -12.65
C ALA A 484 26.68 8.40 -11.20
N TYR A 485 26.11 7.43 -10.49
CA TYR A 485 25.87 7.54 -9.05
C TYR A 485 25.96 6.22 -8.32
N LEU A 486 26.23 6.32 -7.03
CA LEU A 486 26.23 5.26 -6.07
C LEU A 486 25.04 5.43 -5.14
N SER A 487 24.43 4.33 -4.77
CA SER A 487 23.37 4.29 -3.77
C SER A 487 23.73 3.29 -2.67
N PHE A 488 23.46 3.66 -1.43
CA PHE A 488 23.62 2.80 -0.28
C PHE A 488 22.46 2.97 0.68
N ASP A 489 21.74 1.88 0.93
CA ASP A 489 20.61 1.85 1.85
C ASP A 489 20.89 0.81 2.95
N ASN A 490 20.50 1.16 4.17
CA ASN A 490 20.56 0.27 5.33
C ASN A 490 19.23 0.31 6.06
N SER A 491 18.64 -0.86 6.28
CA SER A 491 17.41 -1.05 7.03
C SER A 491 17.69 -1.92 8.25
N PHE A 492 17.40 -1.40 9.42
CA PHE A 492 17.52 -2.11 10.69
C PHE A 492 16.15 -2.25 11.34
N PHE A 493 15.85 -3.45 11.79
CA PHE A 493 14.65 -3.75 12.59
C PHE A 493 15.06 -4.47 13.87
N GLY A 494 14.47 -4.09 15.00
CA GLY A 494 14.68 -4.74 16.29
C GLY A 494 13.47 -4.63 17.19
N ILE A 495 13.30 -5.61 18.09
CA ILE A 495 12.25 -5.65 19.09
C ILE A 495 12.89 -5.63 20.47
N GLU A 496 12.60 -4.58 21.24
CA GLU A 496 12.88 -4.49 22.67
C GLU A 496 11.65 -4.97 23.43
N SER A 497 11.77 -5.94 24.31
CA SER A 497 10.61 -6.46 25.04
C SER A 497 10.94 -6.80 26.49
N LEU A 498 9.95 -6.60 27.36
CA LEU A 498 9.88 -7.10 28.70
C LEU A 498 8.71 -8.07 28.78
N SER A 499 8.92 -9.29 29.27
CA SER A 499 7.89 -10.32 29.35
C SER A 499 7.64 -10.70 30.81
N THR A 500 6.45 -10.36 31.29
CA THR A 500 5.97 -10.67 32.63
C THR A 500 4.63 -11.41 32.57
N SER A 501 4.12 -11.95 33.66
CA SER A 501 2.79 -12.56 33.71
C SER A 501 2.24 -12.55 35.14
N ALA A 502 0.90 -12.48 35.24
CA ALA A 502 0.19 -12.69 36.49
C ALA A 502 -0.33 -14.15 36.56
N ALA A 503 -0.61 -14.63 37.79
CA ALA A 503 -1.15 -15.96 38.03
C ALA A 503 -2.56 -16.09 37.42
N THR A 504 -2.84 -17.25 36.78
CA THR A 504 -4.15 -17.58 36.26
C THR A 504 -4.71 -18.87 36.89
N TYR A 505 -6.02 -18.92 37.10
CA TYR A 505 -6.71 -20.01 37.75
C TYR A 505 -7.93 -20.45 36.94
N ALA A 506 -8.04 -21.77 36.70
CA ALA A 506 -9.26 -22.39 36.19
C ALA A 506 -10.15 -22.81 37.31
N GLN A 507 -11.44 -22.55 37.18
CA GLN A 507 -12.47 -22.97 38.10
C GLN A 507 -13.23 -24.20 37.59
N ARG A 508 -13.56 -25.11 38.51
CA ARG A 508 -14.43 -26.26 38.25
C ARG A 508 -15.34 -26.49 39.43
N TYR A 509 -16.60 -26.60 39.16
CA TYR A 509 -17.59 -27.00 40.18
C TYR A 509 -17.78 -28.50 40.16
N ILE A 510 -17.66 -29.15 41.31
CA ILE A 510 -17.82 -30.59 41.48
C ILE A 510 -18.97 -30.77 42.45
N LYS A 511 -20.00 -31.54 42.05
CA LYS A 511 -21.12 -31.91 42.95
C LYS A 511 -20.62 -32.89 43.99
N LYS A 512 -20.81 -32.53 45.25
CA LYS A 512 -20.59 -33.44 46.40
C LYS A 512 -21.71 -34.45 46.50
N THR A 513 -21.51 -35.50 47.29
CA THR A 513 -22.51 -36.53 47.59
C THR A 513 -23.77 -36.00 48.25
N ASP A 514 -23.71 -34.85 48.90
CA ASP A 514 -24.84 -34.14 49.52
C ASP A 514 -25.61 -33.22 48.54
N GLY A 515 -25.20 -33.20 47.28
CA GLY A 515 -25.83 -32.39 46.26
C GLY A 515 -25.31 -30.93 46.17
N THR A 516 -24.45 -30.51 47.14
CA THR A 516 -23.85 -29.16 47.12
C THR A 516 -22.67 -29.09 46.15
N ASP A 517 -22.45 -27.91 45.54
CA ASP A 517 -21.31 -27.66 44.67
C ASP A 517 -20.05 -27.39 45.50
N SER A 518 -18.95 -28.04 45.13
CA SER A 518 -17.62 -27.77 45.66
C SER A 518 -16.80 -27.07 44.59
N LEU A 519 -16.22 -25.93 44.92
CA LEU A 519 -15.34 -25.20 44.02
C LEU A 519 -13.93 -25.82 44.07
N LEU A 520 -13.42 -26.24 42.93
CA LEU A 520 -12.01 -26.59 42.72
C LEU A 520 -11.34 -25.51 41.89
N LEU A 521 -10.31 -24.92 42.43
CA LEU A 521 -9.46 -23.95 41.73
C LEU A 521 -8.12 -24.59 41.40
N THR A 522 -7.75 -24.52 40.15
CA THR A 522 -6.46 -25.04 39.64
C THR A 522 -5.65 -23.88 39.10
N GLN A 523 -4.46 -23.65 39.67
CA GLN A 523 -3.52 -22.69 39.16
C GLN A 523 -2.94 -23.20 37.84
N LEU A 524 -3.15 -22.48 36.73
CA LEU A 524 -2.62 -22.83 35.41
C LEU A 524 -1.30 -22.17 35.13
N LYS A 525 -1.14 -20.88 35.49
CA LYS A 525 0.08 -20.13 35.38
C LYS A 525 0.47 -19.47 36.70
N LYS A 526 1.78 -19.36 36.94
CA LYS A 526 2.32 -18.64 38.09
C LYS A 526 2.66 -17.23 37.70
N THR A 527 2.62 -16.34 38.69
CA THR A 527 3.18 -14.99 38.52
C THR A 527 4.67 -15.08 38.20
N ASN A 528 5.08 -14.38 37.17
CA ASN A 528 6.48 -14.21 36.79
C ASN A 528 6.76 -12.73 36.57
N LEU A 529 7.49 -12.12 37.50
CA LEU A 529 7.94 -10.75 37.38
C LEU A 529 9.45 -10.73 37.12
N THR A 530 9.86 -10.00 36.12
CA THR A 530 11.26 -9.81 35.73
C THR A 530 11.49 -8.38 35.27
N ASP A 531 12.69 -7.89 35.44
CA ASP A 531 13.20 -6.66 34.85
C ASP A 531 14.16 -6.90 33.67
N ASP A 532 14.24 -8.18 33.23
CA ASP A 532 15.09 -8.60 32.11
C ASP A 532 14.51 -8.13 30.77
N VAL A 533 15.00 -7.00 30.30
CA VAL A 533 14.66 -6.43 29.00
C VAL A 533 15.48 -7.09 27.91
N ARG A 534 14.82 -7.65 26.93
CA ARG A 534 15.45 -8.38 25.82
C ARG A 534 15.34 -7.62 24.51
N LEU A 535 16.46 -7.61 23.77
CA LEU A 535 16.47 -7.21 22.38
C LEU A 535 16.48 -8.47 21.51
N SER A 536 15.45 -8.66 20.73
CA SER A 536 15.25 -9.85 19.89
C SER A 536 14.89 -9.47 18.45
N ASN A 537 14.86 -10.48 17.59
CA ASN A 537 14.46 -10.33 16.18
C ASN A 537 15.20 -9.18 15.47
N THR A 538 16.50 -9.04 15.71
CA THR A 538 17.30 -8.04 15.01
C THR A 538 17.53 -8.49 13.58
N PHE A 539 17.11 -7.65 12.66
CA PHE A 539 17.29 -7.87 11.23
C PHE A 539 17.96 -6.64 10.62
N ASN A 540 18.96 -6.87 9.79
CA ASN A 540 19.63 -5.81 9.04
C ASN A 540 19.70 -6.20 7.58
N GLN A 541 19.23 -5.30 6.72
CA GLN A 541 19.33 -5.41 5.27
C GLN A 541 20.14 -4.24 4.74
N ARG A 542 21.09 -4.54 3.88
CA ARG A 542 21.88 -3.54 3.15
C ARG A 542 21.64 -3.70 1.67
N THR A 543 21.41 -2.58 0.99
CA THR A 543 21.29 -2.57 -0.46
C THR A 543 22.28 -1.56 -1.00
N SER A 544 23.11 -1.98 -1.93
CA SER A 544 24.04 -1.11 -2.64
C SER A 544 23.75 -1.14 -4.14
N GLY A 545 23.81 0.04 -4.76
CA GLY A 545 23.57 0.23 -6.19
C GLY A 545 24.67 1.03 -6.85
N TRP A 546 24.99 0.64 -8.08
CA TRP A 546 25.81 1.40 -9.01
C TRP A 546 24.99 1.66 -10.27
N PHE A 547 25.02 2.92 -10.73
CA PHE A 547 24.31 3.35 -11.92
C PHE A 547 25.26 4.19 -12.78
N ALA A 548 25.28 3.92 -14.07
CA ALA A 548 25.96 4.75 -15.05
C ALA A 548 25.08 4.84 -16.30
N ASN A 549 24.99 6.04 -16.85
CA ASN A 549 24.22 6.32 -18.04
C ASN A 549 25.01 7.28 -18.95
N VAL A 550 24.94 7.05 -20.24
CA VAL A 550 25.36 7.98 -21.27
C VAL A 550 24.16 8.26 -22.16
N ASN A 551 23.79 9.51 -22.23
CA ASN A 551 22.67 10.00 -23.01
C ASN A 551 23.15 10.87 -24.16
N TYR A 552 22.59 10.65 -25.35
CA TYR A 552 22.85 11.46 -26.55
C TYR A 552 21.51 11.92 -27.14
N ASN A 553 21.29 13.23 -27.13
CA ASN A 553 20.06 13.84 -27.60
C ASN A 553 20.37 14.85 -28.71
N ILE A 554 19.84 14.58 -29.92
CA ILE A 554 19.90 15.48 -31.04
C ILE A 554 18.47 15.88 -31.42
N GLU A 555 18.27 17.17 -31.56
CA GLU A 555 17.01 17.74 -31.99
C GLU A 555 17.24 18.73 -33.12
N SER A 556 16.48 18.56 -34.19
CA SER A 556 16.38 19.47 -35.33
C SER A 556 14.90 19.73 -35.62
N GLU A 557 14.60 20.59 -36.59
CA GLU A 557 13.20 20.96 -36.90
C GLU A 557 12.30 19.77 -37.23
N GLN A 558 12.83 18.72 -37.86
CA GLN A 558 12.06 17.53 -38.27
C GLN A 558 12.46 16.25 -37.58
N HIS A 559 13.60 16.19 -36.93
CA HIS A 559 14.19 14.98 -36.37
C HIS A 559 14.57 15.20 -34.93
N ALA A 560 14.02 14.41 -34.03
CA ALA A 560 14.51 14.29 -32.65
C ALA A 560 14.94 12.85 -32.40
N LEU A 561 16.16 12.66 -31.95
CA LEU A 561 16.75 11.36 -31.67
C LEU A 561 17.37 11.35 -30.29
N LYS A 562 16.99 10.39 -29.50
CA LYS A 562 17.57 10.14 -28.17
C LYS A 562 18.13 8.73 -28.10
N PHE A 563 19.35 8.61 -27.63
CA PHE A 563 19.98 7.34 -27.31
C PHE A 563 20.42 7.32 -25.86
N ASP A 564 20.14 6.22 -25.18
CA ASP A 564 20.52 5.99 -23.80
C ASP A 564 21.24 4.65 -23.68
N LEU A 565 22.44 4.67 -23.14
CA LEU A 565 23.19 3.49 -22.76
C LEU A 565 23.36 3.51 -21.25
N SER A 566 22.80 2.51 -20.56
CA SER A 566 22.83 2.45 -19.11
C SER A 566 23.38 1.12 -18.59
N ASN A 567 24.06 1.18 -17.44
CA ASN A 567 24.45 0.03 -16.65
C ASN A 567 23.96 0.20 -15.22
N ILE A 568 23.20 -0.79 -14.73
CA ILE A 568 22.66 -0.82 -13.37
C ILE A 568 23.17 -2.10 -12.70
N ARG A 569 23.71 -1.97 -11.50
CA ARG A 569 24.14 -3.09 -10.66
C ARG A 569 23.56 -2.93 -9.27
N LEU A 570 22.94 -3.99 -8.77
CA LEU A 570 22.33 -4.01 -7.44
C LEU A 570 22.87 -5.21 -6.65
N LYS A 571 23.12 -5.00 -5.36
CA LYS A 571 23.46 -6.03 -4.39
C LYS A 571 22.61 -5.84 -3.13
N GLN A 572 21.95 -6.90 -2.71
CA GLN A 572 21.18 -6.96 -1.46
C GLN A 572 21.79 -8.01 -0.54
N GLU A 573 22.07 -7.63 0.70
CA GLU A 573 22.64 -8.45 1.77
C GLU A 573 21.65 -8.49 2.94
N PHE A 574 21.44 -9.68 3.49
CA PHE A 574 20.52 -9.89 4.61
C PHE A 574 21.23 -10.52 5.79
N THR A 575 20.94 -10.07 7.01
CA THR A 575 21.48 -10.68 8.23
C THR A 575 21.07 -12.15 8.32
N GLY A 576 22.03 -13.02 8.57
CA GLY A 576 21.82 -14.46 8.71
C GLY A 576 21.62 -15.21 7.38
N SER A 577 21.67 -14.53 6.24
CA SER A 577 21.68 -15.16 4.92
C SER A 577 23.10 -15.32 4.41
N SER A 578 23.43 -16.52 3.92
CA SER A 578 24.69 -16.79 3.23
C SER A 578 24.64 -16.42 1.74
N GLN A 579 23.48 -16.00 1.25
CA GLN A 579 23.26 -15.76 -0.18
C GLN A 579 22.88 -14.31 -0.42
N ASP A 580 23.79 -13.56 -1.06
CA ASP A 580 23.50 -12.22 -1.55
C ASP A 580 22.70 -12.28 -2.85
N ILE A 581 21.72 -11.40 -3.01
CA ILE A 581 21.03 -11.23 -4.27
C ILE A 581 21.77 -10.17 -5.08
N LYS A 582 22.26 -10.55 -6.25
CA LYS A 582 22.99 -9.66 -7.17
C LYS A 582 22.30 -9.65 -8.52
N SER A 583 22.10 -8.45 -9.06
CA SER A 583 21.61 -8.27 -10.42
C SER A 583 22.43 -7.24 -11.19
N VAL A 584 22.50 -7.42 -12.49
CA VAL A 584 23.11 -6.48 -13.42
C VAL A 584 22.19 -6.29 -14.63
N ASN A 585 22.11 -5.09 -15.13
CA ASN A 585 21.34 -4.74 -16.30
C ASN A 585 22.14 -3.79 -17.20
N TYR A 586 22.33 -4.17 -18.47
CA TYR A 586 22.87 -3.34 -19.53
C TYR A 586 21.74 -2.98 -20.47
N ILE A 587 21.48 -1.70 -20.62
CA ILE A 587 20.31 -1.19 -21.32
C ILE A 587 20.77 -0.31 -22.47
N LEU A 588 20.20 -0.54 -23.64
CA LEU A 588 20.27 0.34 -24.79
C LEU A 588 18.85 0.74 -25.17
N ARG A 589 18.57 2.04 -25.20
CA ARG A 589 17.30 2.61 -25.64
C ARG A 589 17.53 3.57 -26.78
N GLY A 590 16.68 3.52 -27.78
CA GLY A 590 16.60 4.48 -28.86
C GLY A 590 15.18 4.98 -29.06
N ASN A 591 14.99 6.30 -29.03
CA ASN A 591 13.71 6.93 -29.34
C ASN A 591 13.93 7.95 -30.47
N TYR A 592 13.17 7.82 -31.57
CA TYR A 592 13.23 8.67 -32.73
C TYR A 592 11.85 9.25 -33.04
N VAL A 593 11.81 10.58 -33.18
CA VAL A 593 10.60 11.32 -33.54
C VAL A 593 10.83 12.03 -34.84
N TYR A 594 9.97 11.80 -35.85
CA TYR A 594 10.02 12.45 -37.16
C TYR A 594 8.83 13.38 -37.32
N GLY A 595 9.13 14.66 -37.68
CA GLY A 595 8.15 15.70 -37.97
C GLY A 595 7.15 15.97 -36.84
N ASN A 596 7.49 15.64 -35.60
CA ASN A 596 6.57 15.66 -34.47
C ASN A 596 5.29 14.79 -34.67
N LYS A 597 5.32 13.86 -35.63
CA LYS A 597 4.19 13.03 -36.03
C LYS A 597 4.40 11.55 -35.75
N TYR A 598 5.55 11.00 -36.10
CA TYR A 598 5.86 9.58 -36.03
C TYR A 598 6.93 9.35 -34.98
N ILE A 599 6.67 8.38 -34.11
CA ILE A 599 7.54 8.01 -33.00
C ILE A 599 7.90 6.54 -33.19
N VAL A 600 9.19 6.23 -33.09
CA VAL A 600 9.72 4.86 -33.08
C VAL A 600 10.60 4.70 -31.87
N GLU A 601 10.36 3.66 -31.08
CA GLU A 601 11.15 3.34 -29.90
C GLU A 601 11.63 1.89 -29.98
N GLY A 602 12.88 1.66 -29.58
CA GLY A 602 13.47 0.33 -29.51
C GLY A 602 14.39 0.21 -28.31
N ASP A 603 14.20 -0.84 -27.53
CA ASP A 603 14.89 -1.08 -26.26
C ASP A 603 15.48 -2.48 -26.21
N LEU A 604 16.72 -2.58 -25.78
CA LEU A 604 17.42 -3.83 -25.50
C LEU A 604 17.89 -3.83 -24.05
N SER A 605 17.72 -4.95 -23.37
CA SER A 605 18.17 -5.12 -21.98
C SER A 605 18.82 -6.48 -21.79
N TYR A 606 20.13 -6.50 -21.54
CA TYR A 606 20.89 -7.70 -21.21
C TYR A 606 21.00 -7.83 -19.70
N MET A 607 20.22 -8.72 -19.14
CA MET A 607 20.05 -8.89 -17.70
C MET A 607 20.79 -10.08 -17.17
N GLY A 608 21.39 -9.93 -15.98
CA GLY A 608 22.01 -11.02 -15.21
C GLY A 608 21.45 -11.06 -13.79
N SER A 609 21.22 -12.28 -13.27
CA SER A 609 20.76 -12.50 -11.89
C SER A 609 21.54 -13.63 -11.24
N SER A 610 21.91 -13.45 -9.96
CA SER A 610 22.57 -14.50 -9.15
C SER A 610 21.63 -15.68 -8.82
N LYS A 611 20.34 -15.56 -9.10
CA LYS A 611 19.34 -16.63 -8.86
C LYS A 611 19.38 -17.74 -9.89
N PHE A 612 20.12 -17.55 -10.98
CA PHE A 612 20.34 -18.54 -12.03
C PHE A 612 21.82 -18.86 -12.19
N THR A 613 22.11 -20.01 -12.80
CA THR A 613 23.49 -20.51 -13.01
C THR A 613 23.76 -20.85 -14.47
N GLY A 614 25.06 -21.01 -14.82
CA GLY A 614 25.50 -21.35 -16.17
C GLY A 614 25.02 -20.36 -17.22
N ASP A 615 24.58 -20.87 -18.36
CA ASP A 615 24.09 -20.08 -19.50
C ASP A 615 22.76 -19.37 -19.20
N ASN A 616 22.01 -19.85 -18.20
CA ASN A 616 20.75 -19.23 -17.78
C ASN A 616 20.94 -17.97 -16.92
N LYS A 617 22.18 -17.68 -16.48
CA LYS A 617 22.47 -16.53 -15.61
C LYS A 617 22.20 -15.21 -16.31
N TYR A 618 22.46 -15.10 -17.60
CA TYR A 618 22.27 -13.91 -18.40
C TYR A 618 21.27 -14.17 -19.53
N GLN A 619 20.40 -13.17 -19.79
CA GLN A 619 19.39 -13.26 -20.83
C GLN A 619 19.18 -11.91 -21.50
N LEU A 620 19.02 -11.90 -22.82
CA LEU A 620 18.63 -10.73 -23.60
C LEU A 620 17.11 -10.62 -23.65
N PHE A 621 16.62 -9.42 -23.32
CA PHE A 621 15.23 -9.02 -23.43
C PHE A 621 15.12 -7.80 -24.34
N TYR A 622 13.93 -7.58 -24.92
CA TYR A 622 13.72 -6.51 -25.88
C TYR A 622 12.31 -6.00 -25.86
N ALA A 623 12.15 -4.72 -26.18
CA ALA A 623 10.86 -4.09 -26.42
C ALA A 623 10.97 -3.11 -27.57
N GLY A 624 9.84 -2.79 -28.18
CA GLY A 624 9.77 -1.76 -29.20
C GLY A 624 8.33 -1.29 -29.38
N GLY A 625 8.20 -0.14 -30.02
CA GLY A 625 6.89 0.45 -30.21
C GLY A 625 6.87 1.52 -31.28
N LEU A 626 5.65 1.85 -31.68
CA LEU A 626 5.32 2.84 -32.67
C LEU A 626 4.27 3.82 -32.13
N GLY A 627 4.44 5.09 -32.43
CA GLY A 627 3.48 6.14 -32.09
C GLY A 627 3.19 6.99 -33.33
N TRP A 628 1.92 7.36 -33.49
CA TRP A 628 1.48 8.25 -34.53
C TRP A 628 0.60 9.35 -33.95
N ILE A 629 1.07 10.60 -34.05
CA ILE A 629 0.32 11.77 -33.61
C ILE A 629 -0.52 12.25 -34.78
N LEU A 630 -1.71 11.68 -34.91
CA LEU A 630 -2.63 11.89 -36.01
C LEU A 630 -3.09 13.35 -36.10
N SER A 631 -3.17 14.05 -34.98
CA SER A 631 -3.55 15.47 -34.93
C SER A 631 -2.57 16.42 -35.61
N GLU A 632 -1.35 15.96 -35.89
CA GLU A 632 -0.37 16.74 -36.62
C GLU A 632 -0.47 16.57 -38.15
N GLU A 633 -1.30 15.65 -38.64
CA GLU A 633 -1.56 15.44 -40.07
C GLU A 633 -2.49 16.50 -40.64
N ASP A 634 -2.18 17.00 -41.80
CA ASP A 634 -2.95 18.08 -42.42
C ASP A 634 -4.39 17.67 -42.72
N PHE A 635 -4.60 16.41 -43.19
CA PHE A 635 -5.94 15.88 -43.41
C PHE A 635 -6.76 15.80 -42.11
N PHE A 636 -6.12 15.49 -41.00
CA PHE A 636 -6.82 15.41 -39.73
C PHE A 636 -7.14 16.80 -39.16
N LYS A 637 -6.20 17.76 -39.29
CA LYS A 637 -6.42 19.16 -38.90
C LYS A 637 -7.64 19.74 -39.64
N THR A 638 -7.83 19.38 -40.90
CA THR A 638 -8.98 19.81 -41.71
C THR A 638 -10.30 19.18 -41.28
N LEU A 639 -10.26 17.89 -40.90
CA LEU A 639 -11.46 17.15 -40.47
C LEU A 639 -11.89 17.47 -39.04
N ALA A 640 -10.91 17.58 -38.14
CA ALA A 640 -11.18 17.67 -36.70
C ALA A 640 -11.47 19.09 -36.21
N GLN A 641 -11.12 20.13 -36.99
CA GLN A 641 -11.32 21.54 -36.76
C GLN A 641 -11.63 21.91 -35.30
N GLU A 642 -10.69 22.38 -34.53
CA GLU A 642 -10.89 22.88 -33.15
C GLU A 642 -11.49 21.91 -32.10
N LYS A 643 -12.18 20.83 -32.52
CA LYS A 643 -12.82 19.88 -31.59
C LYS A 643 -11.83 18.93 -30.98
N ILE A 644 -10.82 18.45 -31.74
CA ILE A 644 -9.77 17.55 -31.27
C ILE A 644 -8.44 18.26 -31.36
N ASN A 645 -7.86 18.56 -30.20
CA ASN A 645 -6.61 19.33 -30.10
C ASN A 645 -5.35 18.44 -30.18
N TYR A 646 -5.51 17.17 -29.79
CA TYR A 646 -4.44 16.18 -29.81
C TYR A 646 -5.04 14.80 -29.98
N PHE A 647 -4.47 13.99 -30.85
CA PHE A 647 -4.87 12.60 -31.06
C PHE A 647 -3.61 11.80 -31.41
N LYS A 648 -3.32 10.81 -30.55
CA LYS A 648 -2.18 9.92 -30.72
C LYS A 648 -2.62 8.47 -30.64
N ILE A 649 -2.15 7.65 -31.55
CA ILE A 649 -2.24 6.19 -31.51
C ILE A 649 -0.85 5.66 -31.19
N LYS A 650 -0.74 4.73 -30.27
CA LYS A 650 0.52 4.11 -29.87
C LYS A 650 0.37 2.60 -29.72
N THR A 651 1.41 1.86 -30.06
CA THR A 651 1.44 0.42 -29.86
C THR A 651 2.83 0.00 -29.42
N SER A 652 2.90 -0.99 -28.52
CA SER A 652 4.16 -1.56 -28.04
C SER A 652 4.07 -3.07 -27.95
N LEU A 653 5.21 -3.72 -28.17
CA LEU A 653 5.40 -5.17 -28.01
C LEU A 653 6.77 -5.39 -27.38
N GLY A 654 6.84 -6.32 -26.41
CA GLY A 654 8.14 -6.69 -25.84
C GLY A 654 8.12 -8.01 -25.10
N LEU A 655 9.33 -8.49 -24.84
CA LEU A 655 9.62 -9.67 -24.01
C LEU A 655 10.44 -9.20 -22.81
N LEU A 656 9.93 -9.41 -21.62
CA LEU A 656 10.55 -9.06 -20.35
C LEU A 656 10.95 -10.31 -19.57
N GLY A 657 12.05 -10.22 -18.81
CA GLY A 657 12.46 -11.22 -17.85
C GLY A 657 11.92 -10.96 -16.46
N TYR A 658 11.76 -12.02 -15.67
CA TYR A 658 11.37 -11.93 -14.28
C TYR A 658 12.11 -12.95 -13.41
N ASP A 659 12.63 -12.51 -12.26
CA ASP A 659 13.38 -13.36 -11.32
C ASP A 659 12.89 -13.27 -9.87
N ALA A 660 11.79 -12.52 -9.62
CA ALA A 660 11.33 -12.23 -8.26
C ALA A 660 10.47 -13.32 -7.62
N SER A 661 10.02 -14.33 -8.36
CA SER A 661 9.19 -15.44 -7.82
C SER A 661 9.92 -16.29 -6.78
N THR A 662 11.25 -16.18 -6.69
CA THR A 662 12.06 -16.94 -5.76
C THR A 662 12.89 -16.03 -4.87
N THR A 663 12.99 -16.36 -3.60
CA THR A 663 13.82 -15.65 -2.63
C THR A 663 15.23 -16.22 -2.52
N TYR A 664 15.45 -17.43 -3.05
CA TYR A 664 16.71 -18.17 -2.89
C TYR A 664 17.25 -18.68 -4.24
N HIS A 665 18.49 -19.14 -4.22
CA HIS A 665 19.16 -19.81 -5.33
C HIS A 665 18.61 -21.24 -5.50
N LEU A 666 17.47 -21.40 -6.14
CA LEU A 666 16.78 -22.68 -6.34
C LEU A 666 17.54 -23.66 -7.25
N PHE A 667 18.65 -23.24 -7.85
CA PHE A 667 19.54 -24.14 -8.58
C PHE A 667 20.46 -24.97 -7.67
N GLN A 668 20.48 -24.68 -6.36
CA GLN A 668 21.28 -25.38 -5.33
C GLN A 668 20.38 -26.12 -4.35
N ASN A 669 20.86 -27.23 -3.82
CA ASN A 669 20.25 -27.92 -2.71
C ASN A 669 20.28 -27.02 -1.46
N ARG A 670 19.14 -26.92 -0.77
CA ARG A 670 19.06 -26.22 0.52
C ARG A 670 18.80 -27.20 1.64
N TRP A 671 19.65 -27.15 2.65
CA TRP A 671 19.55 -27.95 3.84
C TRP A 671 19.16 -27.08 5.03
N LEU A 672 18.20 -27.54 5.82
CA LEU A 672 17.75 -26.84 7.02
C LEU A 672 17.96 -27.74 8.25
N ASN A 673 18.24 -27.07 9.37
CA ASN A 673 18.19 -27.70 10.68
C ASN A 673 16.72 -28.02 11.02
N ASN A 674 16.37 -29.29 11.27
CA ASN A 674 15.00 -29.76 11.51
C ASN A 674 14.84 -30.28 12.93
N GLY A 675 15.32 -29.55 13.91
CA GLY A 675 15.25 -29.90 15.30
C GLY A 675 16.37 -30.85 15.75
N VAL A 676 16.15 -31.53 16.85
CA VAL A 676 17.15 -32.37 17.53
C VAL A 676 16.67 -33.82 17.52
N PHE A 677 17.55 -34.73 17.23
CA PHE A 677 17.39 -36.14 17.50
C PHE A 677 18.05 -36.47 18.82
N GLN A 678 17.31 -37.02 19.75
CA GLN A 678 17.83 -37.43 21.07
C GLN A 678 18.09 -38.94 21.05
N PHE A 679 19.31 -39.32 21.32
CA PHE A 679 19.70 -40.71 21.52
C PHE A 679 19.33 -41.16 22.94
N ASN A 680 19.20 -42.47 23.16
CA ASN A 680 18.86 -43.07 24.46
C ASN A 680 19.79 -42.66 25.61
N ASN A 681 21.00 -42.21 25.33
CA ASN A 681 21.96 -41.72 26.31
C ASN A 681 21.82 -40.23 26.64
N GLY A 682 20.77 -39.57 26.19
CA GLY A 682 20.51 -38.15 26.44
C GLY A 682 21.26 -37.18 25.53
N ASN A 683 22.13 -37.70 24.63
CA ASN A 683 22.88 -36.88 23.70
C ASN A 683 21.95 -36.37 22.58
N ASN A 684 21.97 -35.05 22.35
CA ASN A 684 21.22 -34.38 21.32
C ASN A 684 22.10 -34.15 20.07
N THR A 685 21.62 -34.56 18.91
CA THR A 685 22.27 -34.31 17.62
C THR A 685 21.30 -33.54 16.72
N ASN A 686 21.84 -32.48 16.07
CA ASN A 686 21.05 -31.68 15.13
C ASN A 686 20.61 -32.56 13.95
N LYS A 687 19.30 -32.56 13.70
CA LYS A 687 18.71 -33.24 12.55
C LYS A 687 18.71 -32.28 11.36
N ILE A 688 19.42 -32.67 10.30
CA ILE A 688 19.45 -31.91 9.05
C ILE A 688 18.49 -32.54 8.05
N ARG A 689 17.69 -31.73 7.40
CA ARG A 689 16.77 -32.11 6.36
C ARG A 689 17.06 -31.36 5.07
N LEU A 690 17.04 -32.05 3.93
CA LEU A 690 16.96 -31.42 2.64
C LEU A 690 15.60 -30.72 2.52
N ASP A 691 15.60 -29.41 2.24
CA ASP A 691 14.41 -28.58 2.14
C ASP A 691 14.05 -28.27 0.68
N VAL A 692 15.08 -27.98 -0.12
CA VAL A 692 14.91 -27.71 -1.57
C VAL A 692 15.85 -28.61 -2.34
N VAL A 693 15.33 -29.31 -3.32
CA VAL A 693 16.10 -30.01 -4.33
C VAL A 693 16.52 -29.00 -5.39
N GLY A 694 17.80 -28.78 -5.55
CA GLY A 694 18.34 -27.84 -6.54
C GLY A 694 18.09 -28.29 -7.98
N ASN A 695 17.73 -27.31 -8.82
CA ASN A 695 17.56 -27.53 -10.25
C ASN A 695 18.41 -26.55 -11.07
N PRO A 696 19.61 -26.94 -11.54
CA PRO A 696 20.47 -26.08 -12.35
C PRO A 696 19.91 -25.69 -13.71
N ALA A 697 18.88 -26.40 -14.20
CA ALA A 697 18.22 -26.12 -15.47
C ALA A 697 17.17 -25.00 -15.41
N LEU A 698 16.96 -24.43 -14.22
CA LEU A 698 16.05 -23.29 -14.07
C LEU A 698 16.49 -22.11 -14.94
N ARG A 699 15.51 -21.52 -15.61
CA ARG A 699 15.66 -20.36 -16.48
C ARG A 699 14.73 -19.23 -16.07
N TRP A 700 14.97 -18.07 -16.66
CA TRP A 700 14.16 -16.87 -16.45
C TRP A 700 12.69 -17.15 -16.74
N GLU A 701 11.84 -16.67 -15.87
CA GLU A 701 10.44 -16.49 -16.19
C GLU A 701 10.31 -15.32 -17.15
N LYS A 702 9.33 -15.39 -18.05
CA LYS A 702 9.17 -14.44 -19.15
C LYS A 702 7.77 -13.87 -19.21
N SER A 703 7.67 -12.61 -19.63
CA SER A 703 6.41 -11.95 -19.92
C SER A 703 6.46 -11.32 -21.31
N ARG A 704 5.63 -11.83 -22.22
CA ARG A 704 5.40 -11.19 -23.52
C ARG A 704 4.23 -10.24 -23.37
N GLN A 705 4.43 -8.97 -23.68
CA GLN A 705 3.45 -7.91 -23.46
C GLN A 705 3.18 -7.17 -24.76
N PHE A 706 1.89 -6.98 -25.05
CA PHE A 706 1.37 -6.16 -26.13
C PHE A 706 0.47 -5.08 -25.55
N ASN A 707 0.60 -3.84 -26.04
CA ASN A 707 -0.25 -2.71 -25.69
C ASN A 707 -0.66 -1.95 -26.95
N LEU A 708 -1.93 -1.55 -27.03
CA LEU A 708 -2.46 -0.63 -28.03
C LEU A 708 -3.16 0.49 -27.30
N GLY A 709 -2.71 1.72 -27.48
CA GLY A 709 -3.18 2.89 -26.76
C GLY A 709 -3.66 4.01 -27.68
N ILE A 710 -4.64 4.78 -27.21
CA ILE A 710 -5.16 5.98 -27.84
C ILE A 710 -5.17 7.09 -26.79
N GLU A 711 -4.62 8.25 -27.14
CA GLU A 711 -4.64 9.45 -26.29
C GLU A 711 -5.37 10.57 -27.05
N ILE A 712 -6.31 11.23 -26.40
CA ILE A 712 -7.14 12.28 -26.98
C ILE A 712 -7.21 13.49 -26.04
N LEU A 713 -6.97 14.67 -26.56
CA LEU A 713 -7.38 15.94 -25.95
C LEU A 713 -8.37 16.64 -26.89
N ALA A 714 -9.52 16.98 -26.37
CA ALA A 714 -10.59 17.54 -27.18
C ALA A 714 -11.27 18.73 -26.48
N PHE A 715 -12.09 19.47 -27.25
CA PHE A 715 -12.89 20.60 -26.79
C PHE A 715 -12.04 21.70 -26.11
N ASN A 716 -11.03 22.19 -26.81
CA ASN A 716 -10.03 23.13 -26.27
C ASN A 716 -9.33 22.57 -25.03
N ARG A 717 -8.92 21.28 -25.11
CA ARG A 717 -8.24 20.52 -24.04
C ARG A 717 -9.09 20.36 -22.75
N LYS A 718 -10.39 20.60 -22.81
CA LYS A 718 -11.28 20.36 -21.67
C LYS A 718 -11.45 18.87 -21.36
N LEU A 719 -11.49 18.04 -22.40
CA LEU A 719 -11.56 16.59 -22.30
C LEU A 719 -10.19 15.99 -22.55
N ALA A 720 -9.69 15.21 -21.57
CA ALA A 720 -8.54 14.35 -21.74
C ALA A 720 -8.99 12.89 -21.58
N THR A 721 -8.58 12.03 -22.50
CA THR A 721 -8.91 10.60 -22.48
C THR A 721 -7.73 9.78 -22.91
N GLU A 722 -7.43 8.71 -22.17
CA GLU A 722 -6.47 7.68 -22.56
C GLU A 722 -7.15 6.31 -22.45
N ILE A 723 -7.05 5.51 -23.52
CA ILE A 723 -7.59 4.15 -23.59
C ILE A 723 -6.46 3.23 -23.99
N ASN A 724 -6.21 2.18 -23.20
CA ASN A 724 -5.21 1.17 -23.50
C ASN A 724 -5.85 -0.22 -23.49
N TYR A 725 -5.69 -0.99 -24.55
CA TYR A 725 -5.89 -2.44 -24.57
C TYR A 725 -4.55 -3.12 -24.33
N PHE A 726 -4.53 -4.12 -23.44
CA PHE A 726 -3.33 -4.89 -23.15
C PHE A 726 -3.57 -6.40 -23.24
N ASN A 727 -2.51 -7.13 -23.63
CA ASN A 727 -2.43 -8.57 -23.58
C ASN A 727 -1.03 -8.96 -23.08
N GLU A 728 -0.98 -9.67 -21.94
CA GLU A 728 0.24 -10.04 -21.26
C GLU A 728 0.28 -11.56 -21.07
N LEU A 729 1.25 -12.24 -21.69
CA LEU A 729 1.46 -13.66 -21.54
C LEU A 729 2.69 -13.91 -20.67
N SER A 730 2.47 -14.35 -19.44
CA SER A 730 3.50 -14.83 -18.52
C SER A 730 3.70 -16.31 -18.70
N PHE A 731 4.93 -16.75 -18.95
CA PHE A 731 5.27 -18.15 -19.20
C PHE A 731 6.64 -18.51 -18.64
N ASP A 732 6.96 -19.81 -18.67
CA ASP A 732 8.14 -20.34 -17.97
C ASP A 732 8.12 -20.02 -16.46
N GLN A 733 6.92 -19.89 -15.85
CA GLN A 733 6.80 -19.60 -14.43
C GLN A 733 7.37 -20.72 -13.59
N ILE A 734 8.12 -20.37 -12.55
CA ILE A 734 8.78 -21.33 -11.67
C ILE A 734 7.79 -21.83 -10.64
N GLU A 735 7.45 -23.10 -10.70
CA GLU A 735 6.56 -23.78 -9.77
C GLU A 735 7.22 -25.04 -9.20
N LYS A 736 6.78 -25.45 -8.00
CA LYS A 736 7.20 -26.72 -7.41
C LYS A 736 6.49 -27.85 -8.14
N ALA A 737 7.24 -28.80 -8.71
CA ALA A 737 6.72 -29.81 -9.62
C ALA A 737 6.06 -31.01 -8.91
N ASP A 738 5.26 -30.79 -7.86
CA ASP A 738 4.67 -31.83 -7.02
C ASP A 738 3.49 -32.57 -7.66
N ALA A 739 2.84 -31.96 -8.66
CA ALA A 739 1.79 -32.65 -9.43
C ALA A 739 2.31 -33.39 -10.66
N VAL A 740 3.56 -33.13 -11.09
CA VAL A 740 4.16 -33.76 -12.27
C VAL A 740 4.87 -35.08 -11.91
N TYR A 741 5.49 -35.13 -10.73
CA TYR A 741 6.22 -36.30 -10.27
C TYR A 741 5.34 -37.21 -9.43
N THR A 742 5.58 -38.51 -9.50
CA THR A 742 4.84 -39.49 -8.73
C THR A 742 5.18 -39.42 -7.24
N SER A 743 4.29 -39.89 -6.38
CA SER A 743 4.49 -39.97 -4.92
C SER A 743 5.70 -40.84 -4.51
N LEU A 744 6.21 -41.69 -5.44
CA LEU A 744 7.45 -42.45 -5.24
C LEU A 744 8.69 -41.56 -5.05
N TYR A 745 8.67 -40.33 -5.54
CA TYR A 745 9.71 -39.32 -5.30
C TYR A 745 9.75 -38.81 -3.84
N GLY A 746 8.77 -39.18 -3.02
CA GLY A 746 8.58 -38.64 -1.67
C GLY A 746 7.96 -37.24 -1.70
N SER A 747 8.31 -36.38 -0.73
CA SER A 747 7.78 -35.02 -0.58
C SER A 747 8.70 -33.92 -1.12
N LEU A 748 9.87 -34.29 -1.65
CA LEU A 748 10.91 -33.35 -2.09
C LEU A 748 10.91 -33.25 -3.62
N PHE A 749 10.16 -32.27 -4.13
CA PHE A 749 10.06 -32.02 -5.56
C PHE A 749 10.91 -30.82 -5.95
N PRO A 750 11.62 -30.86 -7.08
CA PRO A 750 12.37 -29.72 -7.59
C PRO A 750 11.42 -28.63 -8.09
N TYR A 751 11.90 -27.40 -8.12
CA TYR A 751 11.24 -26.32 -8.85
C TYR A 751 11.58 -26.42 -10.33
N THR A 752 10.61 -26.16 -11.19
CA THR A 752 10.77 -26.17 -12.65
C THR A 752 9.95 -25.06 -13.31
N ASN A 753 10.26 -24.74 -14.58
CA ASN A 753 9.52 -23.73 -15.34
C ASN A 753 8.29 -24.37 -15.99
N LEU A 754 7.14 -24.29 -15.32
CA LEU A 754 5.89 -24.99 -15.71
C LEU A 754 4.72 -24.06 -16.01
N GLY A 755 4.53 -22.97 -15.24
CA GLY A 755 3.33 -22.18 -15.29
C GLY A 755 3.23 -21.27 -16.52
N LYS A 756 1.99 -21.07 -17.01
CA LYS A 756 1.68 -20.18 -18.12
C LYS A 756 0.29 -19.56 -17.92
N VAL A 757 0.24 -18.24 -17.89
CA VAL A 757 -0.98 -17.45 -17.67
C VAL A 757 -1.04 -16.30 -18.67
N VAL A 758 -2.18 -16.07 -19.28
CA VAL A 758 -2.47 -14.88 -20.07
C VAL A 758 -3.38 -13.96 -19.28
N ASN A 759 -3.07 -12.67 -19.27
CA ASN A 759 -3.89 -11.61 -18.70
C ASN A 759 -4.19 -10.57 -19.79
N GLN A 760 -5.45 -10.16 -19.92
CA GLN A 760 -5.88 -9.20 -20.92
C GLN A 760 -6.96 -8.28 -20.37
N GLY A 761 -7.02 -7.08 -20.91
CA GLY A 761 -7.99 -6.12 -20.44
C GLY A 761 -7.93 -4.77 -21.13
N VAL A 762 -8.69 -3.84 -20.57
CA VAL A 762 -8.80 -2.46 -21.06
C VAL A 762 -8.66 -1.52 -19.87
N GLU A 763 -7.87 -0.48 -20.06
CA GLU A 763 -7.76 0.67 -19.14
C GLU A 763 -8.37 1.88 -19.83
N ILE A 764 -9.14 2.64 -19.07
CA ILE A 764 -9.72 3.91 -19.53
C ILE A 764 -9.46 4.96 -18.47
N GLU A 765 -8.90 6.07 -18.88
CA GLU A 765 -8.86 7.31 -18.11
C GLU A 765 -9.63 8.38 -18.87
N LEU A 766 -10.47 9.12 -18.15
CA LEU A 766 -11.26 10.20 -18.68
C LEU A 766 -11.28 11.35 -17.68
N ARG A 767 -11.02 12.57 -18.17
CA ARG A 767 -11.04 13.78 -17.34
C ARG A 767 -11.62 14.95 -18.10
N TRP A 768 -12.60 15.56 -17.51
CA TRP A 768 -13.18 16.82 -17.98
C TRP A 768 -12.76 17.95 -17.06
N THR A 769 -12.21 19.04 -17.63
CA THR A 769 -11.74 20.20 -16.88
C THR A 769 -12.30 21.47 -17.48
N GLU A 770 -12.86 22.35 -16.67
CA GLU A 770 -13.41 23.61 -17.16
C GLU A 770 -13.29 24.73 -16.12
N THR A 771 -13.16 25.96 -16.63
CA THR A 771 -13.29 27.17 -15.83
C THR A 771 -14.42 27.99 -16.39
N THR A 772 -15.47 28.19 -15.60
CA THR A 772 -16.64 28.98 -15.99
C THR A 772 -16.33 30.48 -16.02
N ASN A 773 -17.16 31.26 -16.70
CA ASN A 773 -17.03 32.73 -16.72
C ASN A 773 -17.15 33.37 -15.33
N GLY A 774 -17.87 32.70 -14.38
CA GLY A 774 -18.01 33.12 -12.99
C GLY A 774 -16.82 32.80 -12.11
N GLY A 775 -15.76 32.19 -12.66
CA GLY A 775 -14.54 31.84 -11.92
C GLY A 775 -14.61 30.54 -11.16
N LEU A 776 -15.68 29.73 -11.31
CA LEU A 776 -15.70 28.35 -10.83
C LEU A 776 -14.81 27.50 -11.73
N ARG A 777 -13.86 26.83 -11.14
CA ARG A 777 -12.97 25.88 -11.78
C ARG A 777 -13.28 24.48 -11.28
N TYR A 778 -13.53 23.53 -12.18
CA TYR A 778 -13.80 22.17 -11.81
C TYR A 778 -13.10 21.15 -12.72
N SER A 779 -12.77 20.01 -12.13
CA SER A 779 -12.27 18.83 -12.82
C SER A 779 -13.06 17.63 -12.34
N ILE A 780 -13.62 16.87 -13.28
CA ILE A 780 -14.29 15.60 -13.02
C ILE A 780 -13.48 14.55 -13.76
N GLY A 781 -12.90 13.63 -13.02
CA GLY A 781 -12.04 12.58 -13.54
C GLY A 781 -12.48 11.20 -13.11
N GLY A 782 -12.07 10.22 -13.89
CA GLY A 782 -12.25 8.83 -13.54
C GLY A 782 -11.30 7.93 -14.29
N ASN A 783 -10.96 6.83 -13.64
CA ASN A 783 -10.18 5.75 -14.24
C ASN A 783 -10.90 4.42 -14.04
N MET A 784 -10.75 3.52 -15.00
CA MET A 784 -11.32 2.19 -14.98
C MET A 784 -10.28 1.20 -15.47
N LEU A 785 -10.13 0.10 -14.75
CA LEU A 785 -9.43 -1.09 -15.20
C LEU A 785 -10.43 -2.23 -15.30
N TYR A 786 -10.54 -2.84 -16.48
CA TYR A 786 -11.13 -4.16 -16.66
C TYR A 786 -10.02 -5.16 -16.96
N SER A 787 -9.91 -6.24 -16.19
CA SER A 787 -8.92 -7.29 -16.43
C SER A 787 -9.48 -8.68 -16.18
N LYS A 788 -9.05 -9.63 -17.03
CA LYS A 788 -9.37 -11.04 -16.88
C LYS A 788 -8.17 -11.87 -17.28
N ASN A 789 -7.72 -12.72 -16.37
CA ASN A 789 -6.66 -13.67 -16.66
C ASN A 789 -7.23 -15.06 -17.00
N LYS A 790 -6.37 -15.91 -17.58
CA LYS A 790 -6.66 -17.30 -17.91
C LYS A 790 -5.39 -18.14 -17.76
N VAL A 791 -5.47 -19.19 -16.99
CA VAL A 791 -4.40 -20.18 -16.86
C VAL A 791 -4.37 -21.03 -18.13
N LEU A 792 -3.21 -21.09 -18.79
CA LEU A 792 -2.98 -21.91 -19.97
C LEU A 792 -2.23 -23.20 -19.63
N GLN A 793 -1.40 -23.16 -18.61
CA GLN A 793 -0.65 -24.30 -18.09
C GLN A 793 -0.35 -24.08 -16.61
N ALA A 794 -0.50 -25.09 -15.79
CA ALA A 794 -0.21 -25.09 -14.37
C ALA A 794 0.34 -26.43 -13.92
N ASN A 795 1.03 -26.44 -12.78
CA ASN A 795 1.41 -27.65 -12.08
C ASN A 795 0.17 -28.24 -11.37
N GLN A 796 -0.62 -29.01 -12.10
CA GLN A 796 -1.78 -29.71 -11.55
C GLN A 796 -1.90 -31.13 -12.13
N ILE A 797 -2.55 -32.00 -11.38
CA ILE A 797 -2.99 -33.30 -11.89
C ILE A 797 -4.06 -33.05 -12.97
N ASN A 798 -3.94 -33.69 -14.10
CA ASN A 798 -4.95 -33.60 -15.15
C ASN A 798 -6.17 -34.45 -14.74
N TYR A 799 -7.23 -33.80 -14.28
CA TYR A 799 -8.46 -34.45 -13.89
C TYR A 799 -9.30 -34.78 -15.12
N PRO A 800 -9.98 -35.98 -15.17
CA PRO A 800 -10.91 -36.32 -16.24
C PRO A 800 -12.04 -35.30 -16.35
N ASP A 801 -12.49 -34.79 -15.23
CA ASP A 801 -13.60 -33.84 -15.14
C ASP A 801 -13.12 -32.41 -15.34
N ASP A 802 -13.48 -31.75 -16.43
CA ASP A 802 -13.07 -30.41 -16.81
C ASP A 802 -13.42 -29.36 -15.75
N TYR A 803 -14.51 -29.55 -14.99
CA TYR A 803 -14.92 -28.60 -13.97
C TYR A 803 -13.92 -28.51 -12.81
N ARG A 804 -13.06 -29.52 -12.60
CA ARG A 804 -12.02 -29.57 -11.56
C ARG A 804 -10.72 -28.89 -11.99
N ASN A 805 -10.45 -28.80 -13.29
CA ASN A 805 -9.20 -28.25 -13.81
C ASN A 805 -9.15 -26.72 -13.67
N ILE A 806 -7.98 -26.17 -13.23
CA ILE A 806 -7.73 -24.71 -13.25
C ILE A 806 -7.37 -24.23 -14.66
N VAL A 807 -6.84 -25.09 -15.52
CA VAL A 807 -6.51 -24.77 -16.90
C VAL A 807 -7.78 -24.29 -17.63
N ASN A 808 -7.65 -23.25 -18.42
CA ASN A 808 -8.72 -22.49 -19.08
C ASN A 808 -9.62 -21.65 -18.16
N LYS A 809 -9.35 -21.58 -16.85
CA LYS A 809 -10.07 -20.74 -15.89
C LYS A 809 -9.16 -19.60 -15.39
N PRO A 810 -9.72 -18.56 -14.77
CA PRO A 810 -8.94 -17.56 -14.09
C PRO A 810 -8.10 -18.16 -12.95
N SER A 811 -6.88 -17.66 -12.76
CA SER A 811 -5.99 -18.13 -11.70
C SER A 811 -6.51 -17.85 -10.28
N ASP A 812 -7.40 -16.87 -10.14
CA ASP A 812 -8.10 -16.51 -8.91
C ASP A 812 -9.45 -17.24 -8.75
N SER A 813 -9.68 -18.33 -9.47
CA SER A 813 -10.89 -19.14 -9.37
C SER A 813 -11.01 -19.79 -7.98
N MET A 814 -12.15 -19.59 -7.35
CA MET A 814 -12.49 -20.18 -6.06
C MET A 814 -13.16 -21.52 -6.28
N PHE A 815 -12.49 -22.61 -5.87
CA PHE A 815 -13.02 -23.96 -5.98
C PHE A 815 -13.73 -24.37 -4.69
N GLY A 816 -14.95 -24.86 -4.81
CA GLY A 816 -15.75 -25.32 -3.69
C GLY A 816 -16.89 -26.22 -4.12
N TYR A 817 -17.65 -26.67 -3.14
CA TYR A 817 -18.85 -27.48 -3.33
C TYR A 817 -20.04 -26.59 -3.70
N VAL A 818 -20.99 -27.18 -4.45
CA VAL A 818 -22.27 -26.52 -4.72
C VAL A 818 -23.30 -27.06 -3.75
N THR A 819 -24.06 -26.16 -3.13
CA THR A 819 -25.09 -26.55 -2.18
C THR A 819 -26.45 -26.70 -2.84
N GLU A 820 -27.22 -27.67 -2.40
CA GLU A 820 -28.62 -27.84 -2.79
C GLU A 820 -29.58 -27.23 -1.78
N GLY A 821 -29.04 -26.86 -0.60
CA GLY A 821 -29.79 -26.27 0.50
C GLY A 821 -29.45 -26.92 1.84
N ILE A 822 -30.39 -26.90 2.75
CA ILE A 822 -30.27 -27.45 4.11
C ILE A 822 -31.20 -28.68 4.23
N PHE A 823 -30.66 -29.80 4.73
CA PHE A 823 -31.47 -31.01 4.96
C PHE A 823 -32.59 -30.75 5.93
N GLY A 824 -33.77 -31.34 5.63
CA GLY A 824 -34.98 -31.12 6.44
C GLY A 824 -35.66 -29.77 6.25
N LYS A 825 -35.03 -28.84 5.53
CA LYS A 825 -35.60 -27.57 5.11
C LYS A 825 -35.83 -27.55 3.61
N ASP A 826 -34.77 -27.66 2.82
CA ASP A 826 -34.75 -27.51 1.36
C ASP A 826 -34.64 -28.88 0.65
N VAL A 827 -33.99 -29.84 1.29
CA VAL A 827 -33.64 -31.16 0.73
C VAL A 827 -34.01 -32.26 1.70
N GLN A 828 -34.48 -33.41 1.16
CA GLN A 828 -34.73 -34.63 1.97
C GLN A 828 -33.39 -35.33 2.22
N LEU A 829 -33.23 -35.86 3.42
CA LEU A 829 -32.05 -36.60 3.81
C LEU A 829 -32.03 -38.01 3.19
N ASP A 830 -33.18 -38.67 3.16
CA ASP A 830 -33.33 -40.03 2.64
C ASP A 830 -33.15 -40.02 1.11
N GLY A 831 -32.30 -40.91 0.62
CA GLY A 831 -32.02 -41.06 -0.79
C GLY A 831 -31.00 -40.06 -1.35
N HIS A 832 -30.48 -39.16 -0.56
CA HIS A 832 -29.42 -38.21 -0.99
C HIS A 832 -28.07 -38.95 -1.09
N PRO A 833 -27.18 -38.61 -2.06
CA PRO A 833 -25.83 -39.16 -2.14
C PRO A 833 -25.03 -39.00 -0.86
N LEU A 834 -24.19 -40.00 -0.55
CA LEU A 834 -23.42 -40.03 0.70
C LEU A 834 -22.38 -38.91 0.77
N GLN A 835 -22.46 -38.03 1.75
CA GLN A 835 -21.46 -37.01 2.01
C GLN A 835 -20.33 -37.53 2.93
N THR A 836 -19.07 -37.33 2.52
CA THR A 836 -17.90 -37.94 3.21
C THR A 836 -17.21 -36.99 4.21
N PHE A 837 -17.82 -35.84 4.56
CA PHE A 837 -17.20 -34.77 5.35
C PHE A 837 -17.40 -34.90 6.88
N GLY A 838 -17.89 -36.02 7.32
CA GLY A 838 -18.22 -36.29 8.71
C GLY A 838 -19.72 -36.56 8.90
N PRO A 839 -20.19 -36.77 10.14
CA PRO A 839 -21.60 -36.97 10.43
C PRO A 839 -22.45 -35.79 9.97
N TYR A 840 -23.61 -36.06 9.38
CA TYR A 840 -24.58 -35.05 8.97
C TYR A 840 -26.02 -35.54 9.14
N GLY A 841 -26.96 -34.64 9.17
CA GLY A 841 -28.37 -34.90 9.34
C GLY A 841 -29.24 -33.70 9.04
N ASN A 842 -30.51 -33.72 9.47
CA ASN A 842 -31.40 -32.56 9.27
C ASN A 842 -30.82 -31.31 9.90
N GLY A 843 -30.85 -30.21 9.15
CA GLY A 843 -30.24 -28.94 9.51
C GLY A 843 -28.84 -28.74 8.97
N ASP A 844 -28.20 -29.78 8.41
CA ASP A 844 -26.88 -29.64 7.79
C ASP A 844 -26.98 -29.34 6.31
N ILE A 845 -25.86 -28.89 5.72
CA ILE A 845 -25.78 -28.51 4.31
C ILE A 845 -25.79 -29.78 3.44
N ALA A 846 -26.68 -29.78 2.44
CA ALA A 846 -26.70 -30.77 1.36
C ALA A 846 -25.86 -30.27 0.19
N TYR A 847 -24.92 -31.08 -0.28
CA TYR A 847 -24.06 -30.76 -1.42
C TYR A 847 -24.46 -31.54 -2.65
N GLN A 848 -24.14 -30.98 -3.81
CA GLN A 848 -24.42 -31.61 -5.11
C GLN A 848 -23.35 -32.65 -5.44
N ASP A 849 -23.77 -33.83 -5.88
CA ASP A 849 -22.95 -34.84 -6.53
C ASP A 849 -22.78 -34.44 -8.01
N LEU A 850 -21.58 -33.93 -8.36
CA LEU A 850 -21.31 -33.38 -9.67
C LEU A 850 -20.95 -34.44 -10.72
N ASN A 851 -20.40 -35.59 -10.30
CA ASN A 851 -19.98 -36.67 -11.17
C ASN A 851 -21.02 -37.83 -11.23
N ASN A 852 -22.07 -37.76 -10.43
CA ASN A 852 -23.15 -38.76 -10.28
C ASN A 852 -22.64 -40.15 -9.90
N ASP A 853 -21.61 -40.23 -9.04
CA ASP A 853 -21.08 -41.51 -8.55
C ASP A 853 -21.77 -41.97 -7.25
N GLY A 854 -22.71 -41.21 -6.70
CA GLY A 854 -23.46 -41.50 -5.48
C GLY A 854 -22.69 -41.13 -4.21
N VAL A 855 -21.51 -40.50 -4.31
CA VAL A 855 -20.65 -40.15 -3.17
C VAL A 855 -20.09 -38.74 -3.32
N ILE A 856 -20.49 -37.83 -2.46
CA ILE A 856 -20.01 -36.44 -2.44
C ILE A 856 -18.68 -36.38 -1.69
N ASN A 857 -17.63 -36.02 -2.42
CA ASN A 857 -16.25 -35.98 -1.91
C ASN A 857 -15.42 -34.90 -2.62
N THR A 858 -14.09 -34.99 -2.60
CA THR A 858 -13.20 -33.99 -3.24
C THR A 858 -13.32 -33.94 -4.77
N LEU A 859 -14.00 -34.94 -5.39
CA LEU A 859 -14.27 -34.98 -6.82
C LEU A 859 -15.36 -33.99 -7.24
N ASP A 860 -16.24 -33.56 -6.31
CA ASP A 860 -17.41 -32.72 -6.56
C ASP A 860 -17.14 -31.22 -6.37
N ARG A 861 -15.90 -30.82 -6.51
CA ARG A 861 -15.52 -29.42 -6.38
C ARG A 861 -15.40 -28.76 -7.76
N LYS A 862 -16.11 -27.64 -7.95
CA LYS A 862 -16.00 -26.83 -9.17
C LYS A 862 -15.70 -25.36 -8.86
N THR A 863 -15.43 -24.55 -9.86
CA THR A 863 -15.29 -23.11 -9.72
C THR A 863 -16.65 -22.49 -9.38
N ILE A 864 -16.73 -21.80 -8.24
CA ILE A 864 -17.94 -21.15 -7.72
C ILE A 864 -17.81 -19.63 -7.58
N GLY A 865 -16.63 -19.08 -7.80
CA GLY A 865 -16.37 -17.64 -7.73
C GLY A 865 -14.99 -17.25 -8.20
N ASN A 866 -14.68 -15.98 -8.03
CA ASN A 866 -13.38 -15.39 -8.30
C ASN A 866 -13.01 -14.40 -7.18
N ALA A 867 -11.77 -14.47 -6.73
CA ALA A 867 -11.26 -13.70 -5.60
C ALA A 867 -10.68 -12.33 -5.98
N PHE A 868 -10.53 -12.04 -7.27
CA PHE A 868 -9.97 -10.77 -7.74
C PHE A 868 -11.05 -9.96 -8.48
N PRO A 869 -11.16 -8.63 -8.27
CA PRO A 869 -12.16 -7.80 -8.94
C PRO A 869 -11.91 -7.74 -10.45
N ARG A 870 -13.00 -7.83 -11.22
CA ARG A 870 -12.93 -7.69 -12.68
C ARG A 870 -12.92 -6.24 -13.13
N PHE A 871 -13.58 -5.36 -12.37
CA PHE A 871 -13.56 -3.92 -12.61
C PHE A 871 -13.05 -3.20 -11.36
N ILE A 872 -12.11 -2.30 -11.58
CA ILE A 872 -11.56 -1.42 -10.56
C ILE A 872 -11.77 0.00 -11.06
N LEU A 873 -12.42 0.83 -10.25
CA LEU A 873 -12.83 2.19 -10.62
C LEU A 873 -12.31 3.20 -9.61
N GLY A 874 -11.86 4.34 -10.10
CA GLY A 874 -11.62 5.55 -9.35
C GLY A 874 -12.41 6.71 -9.97
N LEU A 875 -13.08 7.51 -9.14
CA LEU A 875 -13.83 8.69 -9.56
C LEU A 875 -13.42 9.88 -8.69
N ASP A 876 -12.86 10.92 -9.27
CA ASP A 876 -12.44 12.12 -8.57
C ASP A 876 -13.12 13.38 -9.06
N PHE A 877 -13.42 14.26 -8.11
CA PHE A 877 -14.05 15.54 -8.33
C PHE A 877 -13.24 16.62 -7.62
N ASN A 878 -12.81 17.61 -8.36
CA ASN A 878 -12.10 18.79 -7.86
C ASN A 878 -12.91 20.05 -8.21
N PHE A 879 -13.24 20.84 -7.21
CA PHE A 879 -13.90 22.12 -7.39
C PHE A 879 -13.10 23.20 -6.68
N SER A 880 -12.94 24.33 -7.35
CA SER A 880 -12.29 25.51 -6.79
C SER A 880 -13.08 26.75 -7.18
N TYR A 881 -13.50 27.52 -6.17
CA TYR A 881 -14.21 28.77 -6.38
C TYR A 881 -13.66 29.83 -5.42
N LYS A 882 -13.07 30.87 -5.97
CA LYS A 882 -12.34 31.88 -5.18
C LYS A 882 -11.28 31.19 -4.30
N ASN A 883 -11.44 31.30 -2.98
CA ASN A 883 -10.54 30.75 -1.98
C ASN A 883 -10.94 29.34 -1.49
N TRP A 884 -12.13 28.86 -1.89
CA TRP A 884 -12.64 27.57 -1.49
C TRP A 884 -12.19 26.46 -2.43
N GLY A 885 -11.83 25.31 -1.88
CA GLY A 885 -11.54 24.07 -2.58
C GLY A 885 -12.37 22.93 -2.03
N LEU A 886 -12.85 22.05 -2.91
CA LEU A 886 -13.52 20.79 -2.57
C LEU A 886 -12.91 19.68 -3.42
N TYR A 887 -12.43 18.63 -2.76
CA TYR A 887 -11.96 17.40 -3.39
C TYR A 887 -12.77 16.22 -2.91
N ILE A 888 -13.17 15.33 -3.80
CA ILE A 888 -13.91 14.10 -3.51
C ILE A 888 -13.28 12.96 -4.31
N LEU A 889 -13.07 11.80 -3.68
CA LEU A 889 -12.61 10.57 -4.34
C LEU A 889 -13.49 9.39 -3.93
N GLY A 890 -14.10 8.76 -4.91
CA GLY A 890 -14.80 7.49 -4.79
C GLY A 890 -14.02 6.35 -5.43
N THR A 891 -14.07 5.15 -4.84
CA THR A 891 -13.44 3.94 -5.39
C THR A 891 -14.42 2.79 -5.41
N ALA A 892 -14.33 1.91 -6.40
CA ALA A 892 -15.15 0.70 -6.47
C ALA A 892 -14.36 -0.49 -6.99
N ASN A 893 -14.58 -1.64 -6.37
CA ASN A 893 -14.14 -2.95 -6.84
C ASN A 893 -15.38 -3.79 -7.14
N LEU A 894 -15.56 -4.20 -8.41
CA LEU A 894 -16.75 -4.93 -8.83
C LEU A 894 -16.40 -6.28 -9.45
N GLY A 895 -17.33 -7.23 -9.34
CA GLY A 895 -17.17 -8.57 -9.89
C GLY A 895 -16.18 -9.40 -9.10
N VAL A 896 -16.18 -9.29 -7.77
CA VAL A 896 -15.34 -10.03 -6.83
C VAL A 896 -16.22 -10.72 -5.80
N LYS A 897 -15.81 -11.93 -5.38
CA LYS A 897 -16.42 -12.71 -4.31
C LYS A 897 -15.41 -12.98 -3.21
N SER A 898 -15.89 -13.14 -1.99
CA SER A 898 -15.05 -13.45 -0.84
C SER A 898 -15.61 -14.61 -0.04
N TRP A 899 -14.71 -15.38 0.61
CA TRP A 899 -15.07 -16.44 1.51
C TRP A 899 -15.55 -15.89 2.85
N LEU A 900 -16.73 -16.34 3.30
CA LEU A 900 -17.26 -16.12 4.64
C LEU A 900 -16.86 -17.29 5.55
N ASN A 901 -15.55 -17.57 5.66
CA ASN A 901 -15.01 -18.74 6.35
C ASN A 901 -14.12 -18.42 7.56
N ASN A 902 -14.26 -17.21 8.10
CA ASN A 902 -13.63 -16.82 9.36
C ASN A 902 -14.49 -17.20 10.57
N SER A 903 -13.97 -17.05 11.80
CA SER A 903 -14.65 -17.43 13.03
C SER A 903 -15.95 -16.66 13.30
N TYR A 904 -16.21 -15.57 12.63
CA TYR A 904 -17.45 -14.81 12.75
C TYR A 904 -18.64 -15.51 12.07
N TYR A 905 -18.40 -16.18 10.93
CA TYR A 905 -19.42 -16.91 10.19
C TYR A 905 -19.39 -18.41 10.48
N TRP A 906 -18.21 -18.99 10.72
CA TRP A 906 -18.05 -20.41 11.02
C TRP A 906 -18.11 -20.68 12.52
N MET A 907 -19.31 -20.66 13.06
CA MET A 907 -19.60 -20.92 14.48
C MET A 907 -19.69 -22.42 14.74
N ARG A 908 -18.61 -23.03 15.17
CA ARG A 908 -18.52 -24.47 15.39
C ARG A 908 -17.92 -24.80 16.75
N GLY A 909 -18.31 -25.94 17.30
CA GLY A 909 -17.77 -26.44 18.56
C GLY A 909 -18.06 -25.47 19.71
N GLU A 910 -17.07 -25.30 20.56
CA GLU A 910 -17.12 -24.40 21.73
C GLU A 910 -16.66 -22.97 21.41
N ASN A 911 -16.53 -22.61 20.14
CA ASN A 911 -16.08 -21.25 19.74
C ASN A 911 -17.12 -20.20 20.18
N LYS A 912 -16.67 -18.96 20.22
CA LYS A 912 -17.56 -17.81 20.41
C LYS A 912 -18.57 -17.71 19.27
N TYR A 913 -19.82 -17.46 19.59
CA TYR A 913 -20.88 -17.27 18.60
C TYR A 913 -21.09 -15.79 18.30
N SER A 914 -21.10 -15.46 17.03
CA SER A 914 -21.52 -14.14 16.54
C SER A 914 -23.05 -14.05 16.47
N ILE A 915 -23.58 -12.84 16.22
CA ILE A 915 -25.03 -12.65 16.01
C ILE A 915 -25.57 -13.46 14.82
N MET A 916 -24.71 -13.92 13.90
CA MET A 916 -25.09 -14.82 12.80
C MET A 916 -25.66 -16.14 13.28
N ALA A 917 -25.36 -16.57 14.52
CA ALA A 917 -25.96 -17.74 15.13
C ALA A 917 -27.47 -17.65 15.24
N LEU A 918 -28.02 -16.45 15.38
CA LEU A 918 -29.47 -16.22 15.42
C LEU A 918 -30.17 -16.52 14.08
N GLU A 919 -29.44 -16.45 13.00
CA GLU A 919 -29.89 -16.78 11.63
C GLU A 919 -29.68 -18.26 11.25
N SER A 920 -29.18 -19.09 12.17
CA SER A 920 -29.03 -20.52 11.92
C SER A 920 -30.40 -21.22 11.86
N TYR A 921 -30.50 -22.24 11.01
CA TYR A 921 -31.69 -23.05 10.89
C TYR A 921 -31.94 -23.81 12.18
N ASP A 922 -33.18 -23.79 12.63
CA ASP A 922 -33.72 -24.55 13.74
C ASP A 922 -35.21 -24.80 13.45
N PRO A 923 -35.69 -26.06 13.45
CA PRO A 923 -37.05 -26.36 13.01
C PRO A 923 -38.14 -25.72 13.88
N GLU A 924 -37.85 -25.41 15.14
CA GLU A 924 -38.81 -24.81 16.07
C GLU A 924 -38.64 -23.28 16.15
N ARG A 925 -37.42 -22.81 16.37
CA ARG A 925 -37.07 -21.39 16.60
C ARG A 925 -36.96 -20.59 15.34
N ASN A 926 -36.30 -21.12 14.31
CA ASN A 926 -36.01 -20.43 13.04
C ASN A 926 -36.07 -21.37 11.83
N PRO A 927 -37.25 -21.81 11.42
CA PRO A 927 -37.42 -22.77 10.31
C PRO A 927 -36.98 -22.19 8.95
N ASN A 928 -36.86 -20.87 8.86
CA ASN A 928 -36.38 -20.16 7.66
C ASN A 928 -34.90 -19.73 7.75
N GLY A 929 -34.16 -20.25 8.73
CA GLY A 929 -32.78 -19.91 8.97
C GLY A 929 -31.90 -19.96 7.69
N LYS A 930 -31.05 -18.97 7.53
CA LYS A 930 -30.17 -18.83 6.35
C LYS A 930 -28.95 -19.74 6.42
N TYR A 931 -28.40 -19.92 7.62
CA TYR A 931 -27.21 -20.71 7.87
C TYR A 931 -27.60 -22.10 8.37
N PRO A 932 -26.69 -23.10 8.24
CA PRO A 932 -26.96 -24.43 8.76
C PRO A 932 -27.19 -24.40 10.27
N ALA A 933 -27.79 -25.44 10.79
CA ALA A 933 -28.02 -25.60 12.23
C ALA A 933 -26.68 -25.62 12.99
N LEU A 934 -26.69 -25.04 14.19
CA LEU A 934 -25.53 -25.05 15.08
C LEU A 934 -25.17 -26.47 15.50
N THR A 935 -23.86 -26.73 15.60
CA THR A 935 -23.32 -28.02 16.03
C THR A 935 -22.12 -27.83 16.93
N THR A 936 -21.98 -28.72 17.92
CA THR A 936 -20.81 -28.78 18.80
C THR A 936 -19.69 -29.66 18.25
N THR A 937 -19.94 -30.36 17.12
CA THR A 937 -18.98 -31.27 16.50
C THR A 937 -17.97 -30.52 15.65
N PRO A 938 -16.65 -30.52 15.99
CA PRO A 938 -15.63 -29.92 15.15
C PRO A 938 -15.49 -30.65 13.81
N GLY A 939 -15.19 -29.89 12.75
CA GLY A 939 -14.94 -30.46 11.41
C GLY A 939 -16.17 -31.03 10.73
N SER A 940 -17.36 -30.54 11.09
CA SER A 940 -18.62 -30.98 10.53
C SER A 940 -18.77 -30.69 9.05
N ASN A 941 -19.69 -31.39 8.42
CA ASN A 941 -20.11 -31.19 7.01
C ASN A 941 -20.41 -29.73 6.64
N ASN A 942 -20.93 -28.93 7.58
CA ASN A 942 -21.34 -27.55 7.34
C ASN A 942 -20.19 -26.57 7.02
N TYR A 943 -18.95 -26.92 7.35
CA TYR A 943 -17.81 -26.01 7.25
C TYR A 943 -16.84 -26.36 6.10
N MET A 944 -17.42 -26.84 5.01
CA MET A 944 -16.70 -27.03 3.76
C MET A 944 -16.79 -25.76 2.92
N ASN A 945 -15.69 -25.42 2.21
CA ASN A 945 -15.69 -24.31 1.25
C ASN A 945 -16.73 -24.58 0.15
N SER A 946 -17.83 -23.84 0.17
CA SER A 946 -18.97 -24.01 -0.72
C SER A 946 -19.59 -22.66 -1.09
N ASP A 947 -20.53 -22.66 -2.01
CA ASP A 947 -21.25 -21.44 -2.39
C ASP A 947 -22.17 -20.90 -1.28
N MET A 948 -22.49 -21.69 -0.26
CA MET A 948 -23.11 -21.21 0.99
C MET A 948 -22.23 -20.17 1.70
N TRP A 949 -20.94 -20.34 1.64
CA TRP A 949 -19.94 -19.51 2.32
C TRP A 949 -19.20 -18.55 1.39
N ILE A 950 -19.81 -18.17 0.25
CA ILE A 950 -19.31 -17.15 -0.64
C ILE A 950 -20.32 -16.02 -0.75
N GLU A 951 -19.86 -14.79 -0.61
CA GLU A 951 -20.69 -13.62 -0.84
C GLU A 951 -20.04 -12.68 -1.85
N ASN A 952 -20.88 -11.94 -2.57
CA ASN A 952 -20.42 -10.85 -3.43
C ASN A 952 -19.85 -9.72 -2.57
N SER A 953 -18.53 -9.54 -2.61
CA SER A 953 -17.80 -8.51 -1.88
C SER A 953 -17.54 -7.25 -2.72
N SER A 954 -18.21 -7.09 -3.86
CA SER A 954 -18.18 -5.83 -4.62
C SER A 954 -18.62 -4.67 -3.75
N PHE A 955 -17.92 -3.55 -3.87
CA PHE A 955 -18.24 -2.36 -3.09
C PHE A 955 -18.00 -1.05 -3.86
N PHE A 956 -18.66 0.00 -3.41
CA PHE A 956 -18.30 1.38 -3.66
C PHE A 956 -17.96 2.06 -2.32
N ARG A 957 -16.85 2.78 -2.26
CA ARG A 957 -16.37 3.50 -1.07
C ARG A 957 -16.16 4.97 -1.37
N LEU A 958 -16.73 5.87 -0.56
CA LEU A 958 -16.29 7.26 -0.52
C LEU A 958 -14.95 7.30 0.22
N LYS A 959 -13.88 7.25 -0.58
CA LYS A 959 -12.51 7.02 -0.09
C LYS A 959 -11.95 8.25 0.60
N ASN A 960 -12.18 9.43 0.00
CA ASN A 960 -11.64 10.68 0.52
C ASN A 960 -12.53 11.87 0.17
N MET A 961 -12.60 12.83 1.07
CA MET A 961 -13.23 14.14 0.85
C MET A 961 -12.44 15.20 1.62
N GLU A 962 -12.12 16.31 0.97
CA GLU A 962 -11.47 17.47 1.60
C GLU A 962 -12.22 18.75 1.24
N ILE A 963 -12.48 19.58 2.23
CA ILE A 963 -12.92 20.98 2.08
C ILE A 963 -11.78 21.85 2.57
N SER A 964 -11.41 22.86 1.78
CA SER A 964 -10.31 23.74 2.12
C SER A 964 -10.62 25.20 1.83
N TYR A 965 -9.99 26.09 2.57
CA TYR A 965 -10.02 27.53 2.36
C TYR A 965 -8.60 28.08 2.38
N THR A 966 -8.20 28.78 1.32
CA THR A 966 -6.86 29.35 1.18
C THR A 966 -6.90 30.86 1.40
N ILE A 967 -6.23 31.32 2.44
CA ILE A 967 -6.04 32.74 2.75
C ILE A 967 -4.79 33.20 2.02
N GLN A 968 -4.93 34.20 1.17
CA GLN A 968 -3.80 34.76 0.42
C GLN A 968 -3.08 35.83 1.24
N ASN A 969 -1.84 36.09 0.87
CA ASN A 969 -0.90 37.05 1.52
C ASN A 969 -1.49 38.40 1.93
N LYS A 970 -2.39 38.99 1.11
CA LYS A 970 -3.02 40.28 1.40
C LYS A 970 -3.63 40.41 2.80
N TYR A 971 -4.01 39.30 3.43
CA TYR A 971 -4.71 39.24 4.72
C TYR A 971 -3.84 38.77 5.87
N VAL A 972 -2.64 38.25 5.62
CA VAL A 972 -1.81 37.53 6.63
C VAL A 972 -0.45 38.21 6.86
N GLY A 973 -0.11 39.25 6.08
CA GLY A 973 1.15 39.99 6.18
C GLY A 973 2.16 39.59 5.09
N SER A 974 3.17 40.43 4.84
CA SER A 974 4.11 40.29 3.73
C SER A 974 5.01 39.03 3.80
N PHE A 975 5.16 38.44 4.98
CA PHE A 975 6.03 37.29 5.23
C PHE A 975 5.38 35.94 4.89
N ILE A 976 4.05 35.82 5.00
CA ILE A 976 3.31 34.59 4.72
C ILE A 976 2.72 34.65 3.32
N LYS A 977 3.14 33.76 2.41
CA LYS A 977 2.63 33.70 1.03
C LYS A 977 1.19 33.20 0.96
N SER A 978 0.90 32.12 1.69
CA SER A 978 -0.46 31.57 1.76
C SER A 978 -0.67 30.73 3.01
N THR A 979 -1.92 30.66 3.46
CA THR A 979 -2.36 29.77 4.54
C THR A 979 -3.57 28.99 4.06
N LYS A 980 -3.45 27.65 3.95
CA LYS A 980 -4.54 26.75 3.62
C LYS A 980 -5.06 26.09 4.89
N ILE A 981 -6.30 26.33 5.25
CA ILE A 981 -7.03 25.64 6.30
C ILE A 981 -7.88 24.55 5.64
N PHE A 982 -7.90 23.35 6.19
CA PHE A 982 -8.66 22.26 5.61
C PHE A 982 -9.29 21.36 6.67
N CYS A 983 -10.38 20.73 6.26
CA CYS A 983 -10.97 19.59 6.94
C CYS A 983 -11.13 18.45 5.92
N ARG A 984 -10.73 17.25 6.30
CA ARG A 984 -10.77 16.09 5.39
C ARG A 984 -11.21 14.83 6.12
N GLY A 985 -11.73 13.89 5.34
CA GLY A 985 -12.13 12.59 5.84
C GLY A 985 -11.73 11.48 4.89
N SER A 986 -11.39 10.32 5.45
CA SER A 986 -11.09 9.09 4.70
C SER A 986 -12.03 7.95 5.09
N ASN A 987 -12.29 7.04 4.13
CA ASN A 987 -13.17 5.88 4.30
C ASN A 987 -14.55 6.25 4.88
N LEU A 988 -15.16 7.35 4.39
CA LEU A 988 -16.36 7.98 4.99
C LEU A 988 -17.57 7.06 5.02
N PHE A 989 -17.80 6.32 3.93
CA PHE A 989 -18.78 5.24 3.90
C PHE A 989 -18.45 4.21 2.83
N VAL A 990 -19.05 3.01 2.97
CA VAL A 990 -18.95 1.92 2.01
C VAL A 990 -20.33 1.32 1.74
N LEU A 991 -20.64 1.14 0.46
CA LEU A 991 -21.83 0.43 -0.01
C LEU A 991 -21.41 -0.94 -0.51
N SER A 992 -21.94 -2.01 0.11
CA SER A 992 -21.66 -3.39 -0.24
C SER A 992 -22.84 -4.28 0.18
N LYS A 993 -22.88 -5.48 -0.37
CA LYS A 993 -23.80 -6.54 0.06
C LYS A 993 -23.42 -7.10 1.43
N ILE A 994 -22.12 -7.21 1.72
CA ILE A 994 -21.60 -7.54 3.06
C ILE A 994 -21.76 -6.30 3.95
N LYS A 995 -22.52 -6.42 5.03
CA LYS A 995 -22.83 -5.29 5.93
C LYS A 995 -22.11 -5.36 7.26
N ASP A 996 -21.85 -6.57 7.75
CA ASP A 996 -21.32 -6.80 9.09
C ASP A 996 -19.81 -6.54 9.20
N LEU A 997 -19.08 -6.84 8.14
CA LEU A 997 -17.63 -6.72 8.04
C LEU A 997 -17.23 -5.83 6.87
N ASP A 998 -15.99 -5.35 6.86
CA ASP A 998 -15.50 -4.57 5.72
C ASP A 998 -15.33 -5.48 4.48
N PRO A 999 -15.96 -5.15 3.32
CA PRO A 999 -15.96 -6.02 2.14
C PRO A 999 -14.59 -6.21 1.50
N GLU A 1000 -13.65 -5.30 1.73
CA GLU A 1000 -12.28 -5.37 1.21
C GLU A 1000 -11.35 -6.12 2.18
N ALA A 1001 -11.65 -6.10 3.49
CA ALA A 1001 -10.83 -6.67 4.55
C ALA A 1001 -11.69 -7.44 5.57
N LEU A 1002 -12.21 -8.61 5.19
CA LEU A 1002 -13.15 -9.39 6.00
C LEU A 1002 -12.63 -9.84 7.36
N ASN A 1003 -11.31 -9.90 7.54
CA ASN A 1003 -10.69 -10.25 8.82
C ASN A 1003 -10.40 -9.03 9.71
N ALA A 1004 -10.70 -7.81 9.24
CA ALA A 1004 -10.54 -6.60 10.04
C ALA A 1004 -11.54 -6.57 11.20
N GLY A 1005 -11.04 -6.37 12.41
CA GLY A 1005 -11.81 -6.46 13.64
C GLY A 1005 -12.01 -7.88 14.20
N ILE A 1006 -11.61 -8.94 13.47
CA ILE A 1006 -11.69 -10.34 13.87
C ILE A 1006 -10.30 -10.90 14.17
N LEU A 1007 -9.42 -10.88 13.20
CA LEU A 1007 -8.04 -11.38 13.31
C LEU A 1007 -7.01 -10.25 13.30
N ASN A 1008 -7.42 -9.06 12.88
CA ASN A 1008 -6.54 -7.93 12.62
C ASN A 1008 -7.21 -6.62 13.05
N TYR A 1009 -6.41 -5.55 13.06
CA TYR A 1009 -6.89 -4.19 13.35
C TYR A 1009 -8.04 -3.79 12.42
N PRO A 1010 -9.12 -3.16 12.93
CA PRO A 1010 -10.26 -2.78 12.10
C PRO A 1010 -9.94 -1.65 11.12
N VAL A 1011 -10.75 -1.54 10.07
CA VAL A 1011 -10.70 -0.42 9.14
C VAL A 1011 -11.21 0.84 9.81
N MET A 1012 -10.45 1.94 9.71
CA MET A 1012 -10.78 3.22 10.34
C MET A 1012 -11.37 4.21 9.33
N ARG A 1013 -12.38 4.94 9.77
CA ARG A 1013 -12.81 6.21 9.20
C ARG A 1013 -12.04 7.31 9.93
N THR A 1014 -11.29 8.15 9.21
CA THR A 1014 -10.51 9.22 9.85
C THR A 1014 -11.01 10.58 9.41
N LEU A 1015 -11.30 11.45 10.38
CA LEU A 1015 -11.61 12.86 10.16
C LEU A 1015 -10.47 13.70 10.70
N THR A 1016 -9.94 14.60 9.89
CA THR A 1016 -8.81 15.46 10.28
C THR A 1016 -9.09 16.93 9.96
N ALA A 1017 -8.51 17.80 10.74
CA ALA A 1017 -8.42 19.21 10.45
C ALA A 1017 -6.95 19.65 10.52
N GLY A 1018 -6.58 20.61 9.69
CA GLY A 1018 -5.20 21.06 9.63
C GLY A 1018 -5.01 22.40 8.95
N VAL A 1019 -3.76 22.86 9.04
CA VAL A 1019 -3.31 24.12 8.45
C VAL A 1019 -1.97 23.90 7.75
N ASN A 1020 -1.86 24.39 6.53
CA ASN A 1020 -0.61 24.45 5.78
C ASN A 1020 -0.25 25.93 5.53
N ILE A 1021 0.94 26.34 5.98
CA ILE A 1021 1.44 27.71 5.84
C ILE A 1021 2.64 27.66 4.89
N SER A 1022 2.67 28.55 3.91
CA SER A 1022 3.80 28.75 3.00
C SER A 1022 4.35 30.18 3.19
N PHE A 1023 5.68 30.27 3.35
CA PHE A 1023 6.42 31.52 3.50
C PHE A 1023 7.28 31.82 2.28
#